data_8f0105c6295f8286f0a26bf1d19ac35c
#
_entry.id   8f0105c6295f8286f0a26bf1d19ac35c
#
_cell.length_a   1.000
_cell.length_b   1.000
_cell.length_c   1.000
_cell.angle_alpha   90.00
_cell.angle_beta   90.00
_cell.angle_gamma   90.00
#
_symmetry.space_group_name_H-M   'P 1'
#
loop_
_entity.id
_entity.type
_entity.pdbx_description
1 polymer ?
#
loop_
_entity_poly.entity_id
_entity_poly.type
_entity_poly.pdbx_seq_one_letter_code
_entity_poly.pdbx_strand_id
1 'polypeptide(L)'
;MKKKLKWIGIGIGCAAILGLAALIWALDIPHWQTLDLNKIQNYQQAAILFDGNDEEIAVLAGAQHRRAIALEEVPQHVRDAFLAAEDARFYEHRGIDVWRIGGTLLANMRSGEYSQGASTITQQLIKLTHLTSEKSLSRKAQEAWLALQLEREMSKDEILEAYLNIVYFGGAGSGVGAYGIEAAAQTFFQKSASELTLAEGALLAAVIKSPSGYSPIDHPEKALERRNHVLQAMAEYGYIDEPQSQAAQQEPLALSVAEIEQLPYGWYIDAALAEAESLLSLSADEILTGGYRIYTALDAQAQASAEALFQNGANFPDPAEDGTPAQAALVALDSESGAVVALIGGREYNIRRGLNRATQIARQPGSALKPVSVYAAAVDAMGYLPTSIVDDAQHTYAGGYTPGNAGGQYYGKVTLREALSRSLNAATVELANRIGIDTVRMYAQRLGVELDEADRNLALALGSMTQGLSPLSLANAYLPLANGGMWSEAHVIRRIEHADGRVMYEHPGQTERVLSQQSAYMLVNMLETAASSGSARALSATGFPVAGKTGTVEMGNAAGNRDIWTVACTPTTVVSVWMGFDEPDAAHALPEGTGGSGYPARLAAQFLAEIADRASAGNFALPAGVTQALVDGLALEELHQPLLATSLTPKEYQLVEIFPDGKVPRETSPYWRIPETVTDLQASLSAEGRPEIRFTALEEGVDYVIMRTIQQERRAIATLQGAPGETLTFVDEGASSNQAAKYSILPRHQRLYEMGRLVTGDESEAVSVEPRRQWSWLFGG
;
A
#
# COMPACT_ATOMS: atom_id res chain seq x y z
N MET A 1 -57.80 35.17 53.49
CA MET A 1 -56.84 34.01 53.61
C MET A 1 -57.05 32.88 52.58
N LYS A 2 -58.25 32.38 52.40
CA LYS A 2 -58.53 31.22 51.51
C LYS A 2 -58.14 31.43 50.01
N LYS A 3 -58.27 32.65 49.44
CA LYS A 3 -57.84 32.97 48.04
C LYS A 3 -56.31 33.00 47.88
N LYS A 4 -55.55 33.52 48.87
CA LYS A 4 -54.08 33.55 48.82
C LYS A 4 -53.47 32.10 48.88
N LEU A 5 -54.07 31.21 49.71
CA LEU A 5 -53.63 29.85 49.82
C LEU A 5 -53.85 29.05 48.49
N LYS A 6 -54.97 29.36 47.79
CA LYS A 6 -55.22 28.75 46.46
C LYS A 6 -54.17 29.16 45.42
N TRP A 7 -53.77 30.41 45.39
CA TRP A 7 -52.73 30.89 44.44
C TRP A 7 -51.33 30.39 44.77
N ILE A 8 -50.99 30.20 46.06
CA ILE A 8 -49.73 29.57 46.49
C ILE A 8 -49.71 28.09 46.09
N GLY A 9 -50.83 27.37 46.26
CA GLY A 9 -50.95 25.97 45.82
C GLY A 9 -50.82 25.79 44.29
N ILE A 10 -51.40 26.73 43.50
CA ILE A 10 -51.24 26.72 42.02
C ILE A 10 -49.79 27.05 41.65
N GLY A 11 -49.14 28.01 42.30
CA GLY A 11 -47.73 28.36 42.04
C GLY A 11 -46.78 27.19 42.34
N ILE A 12 -46.98 26.48 43.45
CA ILE A 12 -46.20 25.28 43.78
C ILE A 12 -46.44 24.18 42.75
N GLY A 13 -47.70 23.97 42.32
CA GLY A 13 -48.05 23.01 41.27
C GLY A 13 -47.38 23.32 39.91
N CYS A 14 -47.44 24.59 39.50
CA CYS A 14 -46.76 25.02 38.26
C CYS A 14 -45.21 24.89 38.35
N ALA A 15 -44.62 25.23 39.48
CA ALA A 15 -43.18 25.05 39.69
C ALA A 15 -42.76 23.58 39.67
N ALA A 16 -43.60 22.68 40.25
CA ALA A 16 -43.34 21.25 40.19
C ALA A 16 -43.48 20.68 38.77
N ILE A 17 -44.46 21.16 37.99
CA ILE A 17 -44.65 20.73 36.59
C ILE A 17 -43.47 21.22 35.72
N LEU A 18 -43.05 22.49 35.90
CA LEU A 18 -41.87 23.03 35.17
C LEU A 18 -40.57 22.33 35.58
N GLY A 19 -40.43 22.00 36.89
CA GLY A 19 -39.29 21.22 37.37
C GLY A 19 -39.27 19.81 36.78
N LEU A 20 -40.44 19.14 36.68
CA LEU A 20 -40.55 17.84 36.05
C LEU A 20 -40.28 17.88 34.54
N ALA A 21 -40.78 18.91 33.84
CA ALA A 21 -40.51 19.11 32.42
C ALA A 21 -39.02 19.37 32.15
N ALA A 22 -38.38 20.20 32.98
CA ALA A 22 -36.95 20.42 32.91
C ALA A 22 -36.13 19.14 33.20
N LEU A 23 -36.56 18.31 34.13
CA LEU A 23 -35.93 17.02 34.43
C LEU A 23 -36.08 16.04 33.25
N ILE A 24 -37.29 15.95 32.67
CA ILE A 24 -37.55 15.12 31.48
C ILE A 24 -36.66 15.54 30.31
N TRP A 25 -36.52 16.85 30.10
CA TRP A 25 -35.65 17.38 29.05
C TRP A 25 -34.17 17.15 29.36
N ALA A 26 -33.71 17.39 30.60
CA ALA A 26 -32.32 17.22 31.02
C ALA A 26 -31.86 15.73 30.98
N LEU A 27 -32.78 14.78 31.16
CA LEU A 27 -32.52 13.36 31.11
C LEU A 27 -32.79 12.77 29.73
N ASP A 28 -33.25 13.56 28.77
CA ASP A 28 -33.56 13.12 27.40
C ASP A 28 -34.49 11.88 27.31
N ILE A 29 -35.45 11.82 28.26
CA ILE A 29 -36.35 10.66 28.42
C ILE A 29 -37.08 10.25 27.13
N PRO A 30 -37.51 11.16 26.22
CA PRO A 30 -38.18 10.79 25.00
C PRO A 30 -37.35 9.91 24.05
N HIS A 31 -36.01 9.94 24.17
CA HIS A 31 -35.08 9.19 23.34
C HIS A 31 -34.53 7.94 24.05
N TRP A 32 -35.07 7.58 25.21
CA TRP A 32 -34.62 6.37 25.91
C TRP A 32 -35.00 5.11 25.13
N GLN A 33 -34.06 4.17 25.07
CA GLN A 33 -34.31 2.85 24.51
C GLN A 33 -35.38 2.11 25.33
N THR A 34 -36.15 1.25 24.68
CA THR A 34 -37.06 0.33 25.32
C THR A 34 -36.34 -0.99 25.64
N LEU A 35 -36.83 -1.69 26.70
CA LEU A 35 -36.30 -3.01 27.01
C LEU A 35 -36.65 -3.98 25.88
N ASP A 36 -35.63 -4.62 25.34
CA ASP A 36 -35.73 -5.66 24.33
C ASP A 36 -35.09 -6.95 24.86
N LEU A 37 -35.90 -7.91 25.25
CA LEU A 37 -35.44 -9.19 25.79
C LEU A 37 -34.65 -9.98 24.73
N ASN A 38 -34.93 -9.80 23.45
CA ASN A 38 -34.16 -10.47 22.38
C ASN A 38 -32.68 -10.07 22.41
N LYS A 39 -32.34 -8.84 22.80
CA LYS A 39 -30.96 -8.41 22.97
C LYS A 39 -30.22 -9.16 24.07
N ILE A 40 -30.94 -9.67 25.08
CA ILE A 40 -30.38 -10.47 26.17
C ILE A 40 -30.36 -11.96 25.78
N GLN A 41 -31.37 -12.45 25.10
CA GLN A 41 -31.49 -13.85 24.69
C GLN A 41 -30.68 -14.19 23.43
N ASN A 42 -30.55 -13.24 22.49
CA ASN A 42 -29.86 -13.42 21.22
C ASN A 42 -28.48 -12.74 21.21
N TYR A 43 -27.92 -12.37 22.34
CA TYR A 43 -26.59 -11.73 22.46
C TYR A 43 -25.43 -12.61 21.92
N GLN A 44 -25.73 -13.77 21.39
CA GLN A 44 -24.78 -14.82 21.03
C GLN A 44 -24.58 -15.01 19.54
N GLN A 45 -24.95 -14.07 18.69
CA GLN A 45 -24.67 -14.23 17.28
C GLN A 45 -23.25 -13.71 16.95
N ALA A 46 -22.36 -14.66 16.67
CA ALA A 46 -21.02 -14.37 16.19
C ALA A 46 -21.06 -13.56 14.91
N ALA A 47 -20.11 -12.65 14.73
CA ALA A 47 -19.88 -12.08 13.42
C ALA A 47 -19.28 -13.14 12.47
N ILE A 48 -19.74 -13.16 11.23
CA ILE A 48 -19.29 -14.10 10.21
C ILE A 48 -18.65 -13.30 9.08
N LEU A 49 -17.45 -13.69 8.68
CA LEU A 49 -16.78 -13.13 7.52
C LEU A 49 -16.94 -14.05 6.31
N PHE A 50 -17.13 -13.40 5.15
CA PHE A 50 -17.25 -14.03 3.85
C PHE A 50 -16.17 -13.47 2.92
N ASP A 51 -15.67 -14.30 2.01
CA ASP A 51 -14.71 -13.90 0.98
C ASP A 51 -15.36 -13.14 -0.19
N GLY A 52 -14.58 -12.93 -1.26
CA GLY A 52 -15.02 -12.28 -2.50
C GLY A 52 -16.11 -13.04 -3.26
N ASN A 53 -16.26 -14.33 -3.01
CA ASN A 53 -17.27 -15.23 -3.62
C ASN A 53 -18.47 -15.48 -2.70
N ASP A 54 -18.56 -14.77 -1.57
CA ASP A 54 -19.58 -14.98 -0.53
C ASP A 54 -19.48 -16.37 0.16
N GLU A 55 -18.29 -17.00 0.15
CA GLU A 55 -17.98 -18.19 0.92
C GLU A 55 -17.54 -17.82 2.34
N GLU A 56 -18.01 -18.57 3.35
CA GLU A 56 -17.65 -18.33 4.75
C GLU A 56 -16.17 -18.64 5.00
N ILE A 57 -15.43 -17.67 5.52
CA ILE A 57 -13.99 -17.81 5.81
C ILE A 57 -13.67 -17.84 7.31
N ALA A 58 -14.50 -17.20 8.12
CA ALA A 58 -14.30 -17.18 9.56
C ALA A 58 -15.58 -16.85 10.32
N VAL A 59 -15.76 -17.50 11.45
CA VAL A 59 -16.72 -17.12 12.49
C VAL A 59 -15.93 -16.43 13.60
N LEU A 60 -16.11 -15.12 13.75
CA LEU A 60 -15.20 -14.26 14.51
C LEU A 60 -15.46 -14.19 16.01
N ALA A 61 -16.64 -14.49 16.46
CA ALA A 61 -16.86 -14.63 17.89
C ALA A 61 -16.38 -16.01 18.28
N GLY A 62 -15.67 -16.13 19.39
CA GLY A 62 -15.22 -17.40 19.92
C GLY A 62 -16.33 -18.47 20.06
N ALA A 63 -16.98 -18.77 18.92
CA ALA A 63 -18.08 -19.72 18.81
C ALA A 63 -17.64 -21.14 19.18
N GLN A 64 -16.33 -21.43 19.08
CA GLN A 64 -15.81 -22.69 19.61
C GLN A 64 -15.76 -22.70 21.14
N HIS A 65 -15.84 -21.54 21.82
CA HIS A 65 -15.79 -21.42 23.28
C HIS A 65 -17.04 -20.77 23.89
N ARG A 66 -18.02 -20.32 23.09
CA ARG A 66 -19.30 -19.81 23.62
C ARG A 66 -20.35 -20.92 23.73
N ARG A 67 -20.11 -21.84 24.61
CA ARG A 67 -21.19 -22.66 25.13
C ARG A 67 -21.89 -21.85 26.22
N ALA A 68 -23.15 -21.42 25.98
CA ALA A 68 -23.98 -20.92 27.05
C ALA A 68 -24.06 -22.03 28.09
N ILE A 69 -23.74 -21.71 29.32
CA ILE A 69 -23.82 -22.63 30.44
C ILE A 69 -25.05 -22.30 31.27
N ALA A 70 -25.84 -23.31 31.61
CA ALA A 70 -26.96 -23.12 32.50
C ALA A 70 -26.47 -22.76 33.92
N LEU A 71 -27.20 -21.93 34.63
CA LEU A 71 -26.79 -21.47 35.96
C LEU A 71 -26.50 -22.63 36.92
N GLU A 72 -27.27 -23.72 36.81
CA GLU A 72 -27.11 -24.91 37.61
C GLU A 72 -25.78 -25.65 37.35
N GLU A 73 -25.20 -25.53 36.18
CA GLU A 73 -23.91 -26.13 35.83
C GLU A 73 -22.74 -25.33 36.42
N VAL A 74 -22.94 -24.03 36.76
CA VAL A 74 -21.90 -23.21 37.41
C VAL A 74 -21.89 -23.56 38.92
N PRO A 75 -20.73 -23.98 39.49
CA PRO A 75 -20.64 -24.32 40.90
C PRO A 75 -21.10 -23.19 41.84
N GLN A 76 -21.75 -23.53 42.94
CA GLN A 76 -22.29 -22.52 43.88
C GLN A 76 -21.23 -21.55 44.37
N HIS A 77 -20.03 -22.04 44.72
CA HIS A 77 -18.94 -21.18 45.20
C HIS A 77 -18.45 -20.22 44.14
N VAL A 78 -18.58 -20.54 42.86
CA VAL A 78 -18.26 -19.64 41.75
C VAL A 78 -19.33 -18.56 41.63
N ARG A 79 -20.61 -18.91 41.64
CA ARG A 79 -21.73 -17.94 41.66
C ARG A 79 -21.59 -16.96 42.82
N ASP A 80 -21.27 -17.46 44.00
CA ASP A 80 -21.08 -16.71 45.24
C ASP A 80 -19.90 -15.74 45.13
N ALA A 81 -18.82 -16.12 44.43
CA ALA A 81 -17.67 -15.21 44.16
C ALA A 81 -18.08 -13.97 43.32
N PHE A 82 -18.90 -14.15 42.28
CA PHE A 82 -19.43 -13.03 41.51
C PHE A 82 -20.39 -12.16 42.31
N LEU A 83 -21.28 -12.80 43.12
CA LEU A 83 -22.15 -12.05 44.01
C LEU A 83 -21.36 -11.23 45.03
N ALA A 84 -20.39 -11.85 45.71
CA ALA A 84 -19.55 -11.16 46.68
C ALA A 84 -18.74 -9.99 46.07
N ALA A 85 -18.24 -10.18 44.84
CA ALA A 85 -17.44 -9.17 44.17
C ALA A 85 -18.26 -7.97 43.64
N GLU A 86 -19.45 -8.26 43.05
CA GLU A 86 -20.21 -7.29 42.30
C GLU A 86 -21.49 -6.83 42.98
N ASP A 87 -22.23 -7.75 43.63
CA ASP A 87 -23.57 -7.44 44.18
C ASP A 87 -23.98 -8.40 45.30
N ALA A 88 -23.37 -8.25 46.46
CA ALA A 88 -23.57 -9.17 47.59
C ALA A 88 -25.06 -9.27 48.08
N ARG A 89 -25.90 -8.30 47.73
CA ARG A 89 -27.34 -8.30 48.07
C ARG A 89 -28.24 -8.47 46.85
N PHE A 90 -27.73 -9.10 45.81
CA PHE A 90 -28.40 -9.29 44.51
C PHE A 90 -29.84 -9.82 44.67
N TYR A 91 -30.04 -10.82 45.51
CA TYR A 91 -31.34 -11.44 45.73
C TYR A 91 -32.28 -10.60 46.60
N GLU A 92 -31.81 -9.51 47.25
CA GLU A 92 -32.58 -8.68 48.17
C GLU A 92 -33.24 -7.46 47.52
N HIS A 93 -32.67 -6.94 46.44
CA HIS A 93 -33.18 -5.74 45.78
C HIS A 93 -33.87 -6.06 44.43
N ARG A 94 -34.54 -5.06 43.86
CA ARG A 94 -35.27 -5.15 42.58
C ARG A 94 -34.59 -4.29 41.51
N GLY A 95 -33.42 -4.70 41.07
CA GLY A 95 -32.63 -4.05 39.98
C GLY A 95 -31.74 -2.92 40.45
N ILE A 96 -32.06 -2.22 41.52
CA ILE A 96 -31.28 -1.12 42.11
C ILE A 96 -31.13 -1.35 43.61
N ASP A 97 -29.89 -1.29 44.11
CA ASP A 97 -29.58 -1.31 45.53
C ASP A 97 -29.48 0.11 46.11
N VAL A 98 -30.61 0.62 46.61
CA VAL A 98 -30.69 1.99 47.20
C VAL A 98 -29.87 2.13 48.48
N TRP A 99 -29.67 1.05 49.25
CA TRP A 99 -28.86 1.08 50.46
C TRP A 99 -27.35 1.17 50.11
N ARG A 100 -26.92 0.42 49.10
CA ARG A 100 -25.54 0.50 48.61
C ARG A 100 -25.23 1.87 48.00
N ILE A 101 -26.15 2.47 47.25
CA ILE A 101 -26.03 3.83 46.74
C ILE A 101 -25.87 4.83 47.88
N GLY A 102 -26.71 4.75 48.90
CA GLY A 102 -26.62 5.64 50.07
C GLY A 102 -25.31 5.48 50.83
N GLY A 103 -24.87 4.25 51.08
CA GLY A 103 -23.60 3.93 51.73
C GLY A 103 -22.39 4.42 50.97
N THR A 104 -22.36 4.19 49.66
CA THR A 104 -21.27 4.63 48.74
C THR A 104 -21.19 6.17 48.69
N LEU A 105 -22.33 6.85 48.64
CA LEU A 105 -22.38 8.32 48.65
C LEU A 105 -21.77 8.88 49.97
N LEU A 106 -22.13 8.27 51.09
CA LEU A 106 -21.60 8.66 52.38
C LEU A 106 -20.10 8.36 52.55
N ALA A 107 -19.64 7.25 52.03
CA ALA A 107 -18.21 6.87 52.04
C ALA A 107 -17.37 7.79 51.14
N ASN A 108 -17.83 8.09 49.93
CA ASN A 108 -17.15 8.99 49.00
C ASN A 108 -17.13 10.46 49.53
N MET A 109 -18.15 10.88 50.22
CA MET A 109 -18.16 12.19 50.92
C MET A 109 -17.16 12.25 52.09
N ARG A 110 -16.84 11.12 52.71
CA ARG A 110 -15.86 11.07 53.82
C ARG A 110 -14.42 10.91 53.35
N SER A 111 -14.19 10.17 52.27
CA SER A 111 -12.84 9.90 51.76
C SER A 111 -12.34 10.92 50.75
N GLY A 112 -13.22 11.72 50.13
CA GLY A 112 -12.89 12.62 49.02
C GLY A 112 -12.53 11.95 47.71
N GLU A 113 -12.60 10.62 47.64
CA GLU A 113 -12.28 9.82 46.45
C GLU A 113 -13.51 9.02 45.96
N TYR A 114 -13.70 8.92 44.63
CA TYR A 114 -14.72 8.07 44.02
C TYR A 114 -14.23 6.62 43.95
N SER A 115 -14.13 5.93 45.08
CA SER A 115 -13.46 4.60 45.16
C SER A 115 -14.39 3.40 45.08
N GLN A 116 -15.70 3.54 45.24
CA GLN A 116 -16.65 2.38 45.21
C GLN A 116 -17.73 2.54 44.14
N GLY A 117 -17.91 1.50 43.32
CA GLY A 117 -19.01 1.37 42.37
C GLY A 117 -20.31 0.92 43.05
N ALA A 118 -21.46 1.55 42.77
CA ALA A 118 -22.77 1.23 43.34
C ALA A 118 -23.71 0.55 42.32
N SER A 119 -23.21 0.09 41.17
CA SER A 119 -24.05 -0.58 40.15
C SER A 119 -24.31 -2.05 40.53
N THR A 120 -25.53 -2.51 40.29
CA THR A 120 -25.94 -3.89 40.50
C THR A 120 -25.61 -4.77 39.29
N ILE A 121 -25.64 -6.11 39.44
CA ILE A 121 -25.51 -7.07 38.33
C ILE A 121 -26.57 -6.77 37.25
N THR A 122 -27.84 -6.52 37.65
CA THR A 122 -28.92 -6.19 36.71
C THR A 122 -28.62 -4.92 35.91
N GLN A 123 -28.06 -3.88 36.55
CA GLN A 123 -27.65 -2.65 35.88
C GLN A 123 -26.45 -2.89 34.93
N GLN A 124 -25.53 -3.76 35.32
CA GLN A 124 -24.39 -4.11 34.46
C GLN A 124 -24.85 -4.89 33.23
N LEU A 125 -25.81 -5.84 33.39
CA LEU A 125 -26.41 -6.59 32.26
C LEU A 125 -27.09 -5.63 31.28
N ILE A 126 -27.90 -4.69 31.76
CA ILE A 126 -28.54 -3.66 30.91
C ILE A 126 -27.49 -2.80 30.21
N LYS A 127 -26.45 -2.38 30.91
CA LYS A 127 -25.34 -1.60 30.32
C LYS A 127 -24.68 -2.38 29.17
N LEU A 128 -24.42 -3.67 29.33
CA LEU A 128 -23.77 -4.52 28.33
C LEU A 128 -24.66 -4.82 27.12
N THR A 129 -25.98 -4.80 27.25
CA THR A 129 -26.91 -5.25 26.20
C THR A 129 -27.69 -4.13 25.52
N HIS A 130 -27.93 -2.99 26.20
CA HIS A 130 -28.86 -1.95 25.73
C HIS A 130 -28.22 -0.55 25.59
N LEU A 131 -27.07 -0.29 26.23
CA LEU A 131 -26.54 1.07 26.34
C LEU A 131 -25.14 1.21 25.75
N THR A 132 -24.82 2.39 25.23
CA THR A 132 -23.48 2.71 24.73
C THR A 132 -22.50 3.00 25.86
N SER A 133 -21.20 3.03 25.57
CA SER A 133 -20.12 3.31 26.52
C SER A 133 -20.07 4.76 27.00
N GLU A 134 -20.89 5.66 26.46
CA GLU A 134 -20.92 7.08 26.80
C GLU A 134 -21.23 7.32 28.28
N LYS A 135 -20.46 8.19 28.95
CA LYS A 135 -20.64 8.51 30.36
C LYS A 135 -21.51 9.76 30.53
N SER A 136 -22.84 9.56 30.62
CA SER A 136 -23.79 10.64 30.87
C SER A 136 -24.75 10.32 32.03
N LEU A 137 -25.30 11.35 32.69
CA LEU A 137 -26.33 11.14 33.72
C LEU A 137 -27.62 10.59 33.13
N SER A 138 -27.97 11.00 31.92
CA SER A 138 -29.14 10.47 31.20
C SER A 138 -29.01 8.97 30.99
N ARG A 139 -27.88 8.52 30.47
CA ARG A 139 -27.60 7.07 30.30
C ARG A 139 -27.68 6.32 31.62
N LYS A 140 -27.15 6.87 32.73
CA LYS A 140 -27.21 6.21 34.04
C LYS A 140 -28.64 6.13 34.58
N ALA A 141 -29.48 7.14 34.33
CA ALA A 141 -30.90 7.12 34.67
C ALA A 141 -31.66 6.11 33.81
N GLN A 142 -31.37 6.00 32.54
CA GLN A 142 -31.94 4.99 31.64
C GLN A 142 -31.53 3.58 32.03
N GLU A 143 -30.25 3.34 32.39
CA GLU A 143 -29.76 2.07 32.93
C GLU A 143 -30.59 1.61 34.16
N ALA A 144 -30.78 2.51 35.11
CA ALA A 144 -31.56 2.25 36.29
C ALA A 144 -33.03 1.93 35.95
N TRP A 145 -33.65 2.64 35.02
CA TRP A 145 -34.99 2.45 34.55
C TRP A 145 -35.19 1.09 33.89
N LEU A 146 -34.29 0.74 32.97
CA LEU A 146 -34.33 -0.56 32.27
C LEU A 146 -34.05 -1.74 33.22
N ALA A 147 -33.16 -1.56 34.22
CA ALA A 147 -32.90 -2.56 35.24
C ALA A 147 -34.17 -2.88 36.07
N LEU A 148 -34.98 -1.86 36.44
CA LEU A 148 -36.26 -2.05 37.13
C LEU A 148 -37.30 -2.76 36.24
N GLN A 149 -37.27 -2.55 34.92
CA GLN A 149 -38.12 -3.26 33.97
C GLN A 149 -37.69 -4.72 33.83
N LEU A 150 -36.39 -4.96 33.68
CA LEU A 150 -35.85 -6.30 33.51
C LEU A 150 -36.20 -7.23 34.67
N GLU A 151 -36.11 -6.75 35.92
CA GLU A 151 -36.48 -7.50 37.13
C GLU A 151 -37.99 -7.84 37.25
N ARG A 152 -38.81 -7.27 36.36
CA ARG A 152 -40.25 -7.68 36.27
C ARG A 152 -40.47 -8.78 35.24
N GLU A 153 -39.59 -8.88 34.28
CA GLU A 153 -39.70 -9.78 33.12
C GLU A 153 -38.88 -11.07 33.31
N MET A 154 -37.76 -11.00 34.08
CA MET A 154 -36.85 -12.10 34.33
C MET A 154 -36.62 -12.33 35.81
N SER A 155 -36.50 -13.59 36.21
CA SER A 155 -36.11 -13.97 37.58
C SER A 155 -34.65 -13.61 37.87
N LYS A 156 -34.29 -13.59 39.16
CA LYS A 156 -32.91 -13.34 39.60
C LYS A 156 -31.92 -14.36 39.01
N ASP A 157 -32.28 -15.61 38.94
CA ASP A 157 -31.44 -16.67 38.40
C ASP A 157 -31.26 -16.54 36.89
N GLU A 158 -32.30 -16.20 36.14
CA GLU A 158 -32.20 -15.89 34.71
C GLU A 158 -31.34 -14.67 34.44
N ILE A 159 -31.38 -13.61 35.26
CA ILE A 159 -30.56 -12.43 35.17
C ILE A 159 -29.07 -12.75 35.46
N LEU A 160 -28.80 -13.58 36.49
CA LEU A 160 -27.45 -14.00 36.83
C LEU A 160 -26.88 -14.92 35.76
N GLU A 161 -27.66 -15.84 35.22
CA GLU A 161 -27.30 -16.71 34.11
C GLU A 161 -26.91 -15.87 32.88
N ALA A 162 -27.77 -14.95 32.47
CA ALA A 162 -27.50 -14.05 31.34
C ALA A 162 -26.23 -13.22 31.58
N TYR A 163 -26.04 -12.69 32.79
CA TYR A 163 -24.85 -11.92 33.17
C TYR A 163 -23.55 -12.75 33.04
N LEU A 164 -23.55 -13.97 33.65
CA LEU A 164 -22.38 -14.84 33.59
C LEU A 164 -22.02 -15.30 32.16
N ASN A 165 -23.02 -15.41 31.28
CA ASN A 165 -22.83 -15.79 29.88
C ASN A 165 -22.41 -14.60 28.97
N ILE A 166 -22.55 -13.34 29.42
CA ILE A 166 -22.33 -12.15 28.59
C ILE A 166 -21.08 -11.38 29.02
N VAL A 167 -20.72 -11.37 30.30
CA VAL A 167 -19.67 -10.51 30.84
C VAL A 167 -18.32 -10.82 30.23
N TYR A 168 -17.54 -9.76 30.00
CA TYR A 168 -16.19 -9.81 29.39
C TYR A 168 -15.12 -10.04 30.45
N PHE A 169 -14.25 -11.03 30.23
CA PHE A 169 -13.15 -11.42 31.13
C PHE A 169 -11.75 -11.02 30.64
N GLY A 170 -11.63 -10.31 29.53
CA GLY A 170 -10.31 -10.05 28.93
C GLY A 170 -9.90 -11.17 27.97
N GLY A 171 -8.69 -11.06 27.44
CA GLY A 171 -8.09 -12.03 26.54
C GLY A 171 -6.79 -12.62 27.09
N ALA A 172 -6.43 -13.81 26.62
CA ALA A 172 -5.20 -14.51 27.01
C ALA A 172 -3.98 -14.14 26.15
N GLY A 173 -3.80 -12.87 25.81
CA GLY A 173 -2.72 -12.45 24.86
C GLY A 173 -3.01 -12.82 23.41
N SER A 174 -4.10 -13.55 23.15
CA SER A 174 -4.52 -14.02 21.83
C SER A 174 -5.29 -12.99 21.00
N GLY A 175 -5.57 -11.81 21.56
CA GLY A 175 -6.47 -10.84 20.92
C GLY A 175 -7.93 -11.27 20.85
N VAL A 176 -8.28 -12.47 21.30
CA VAL A 176 -9.67 -12.95 21.45
C VAL A 176 -10.10 -12.74 22.88
N GLY A 177 -11.13 -11.93 23.08
CA GLY A 177 -11.71 -11.73 24.39
C GLY A 177 -12.56 -12.93 24.83
N ALA A 178 -12.42 -13.35 26.08
CA ALA A 178 -13.30 -14.35 26.70
C ALA A 178 -14.61 -13.68 27.15
N TYR A 179 -15.70 -13.99 26.46
CA TYR A 179 -17.05 -13.54 26.79
C TYR A 179 -17.85 -14.71 27.41
N GLY A 180 -18.34 -14.52 28.59
CA GLY A 180 -19.01 -15.55 29.38
C GLY A 180 -18.06 -16.44 30.18
N ILE A 181 -18.60 -17.00 31.26
CA ILE A 181 -17.78 -17.73 32.24
C ILE A 181 -17.21 -19.03 31.68
N GLU A 182 -17.93 -19.73 30.81
CA GLU A 182 -17.44 -20.96 30.16
C GLU A 182 -16.25 -20.65 29.25
N ALA A 183 -16.35 -19.58 28.42
CA ALA A 183 -15.24 -19.14 27.59
C ALA A 183 -14.02 -18.73 28.43
N ALA A 184 -14.24 -18.03 29.55
CA ALA A 184 -13.16 -17.62 30.45
C ALA A 184 -12.48 -18.84 31.11
N ALA A 185 -13.24 -19.83 31.53
CA ALA A 185 -12.72 -21.06 32.09
C ALA A 185 -11.86 -21.85 31.09
N GLN A 186 -12.31 -21.94 29.84
CA GLN A 186 -11.54 -22.55 28.75
C GLN A 186 -10.27 -21.75 28.44
N THR A 187 -10.38 -20.43 28.36
CA THR A 187 -9.26 -19.54 27.98
C THR A 187 -8.14 -19.54 29.01
N PHE A 188 -8.48 -19.45 30.30
CA PHE A 188 -7.46 -19.28 31.35
C PHE A 188 -7.05 -20.60 31.99
N PHE A 189 -7.91 -21.65 31.94
CA PHE A 189 -7.66 -22.88 32.68
C PHE A 189 -7.81 -24.16 31.84
N GLN A 190 -8.27 -24.08 30.58
CA GLN A 190 -8.55 -25.23 29.70
C GLN A 190 -9.51 -26.27 30.30
N LYS A 191 -10.54 -25.81 31.02
CA LYS A 191 -11.58 -26.66 31.62
C LYS A 191 -12.97 -26.01 31.55
N SER A 192 -14.00 -26.79 31.77
CA SER A 192 -15.36 -26.27 31.87
C SER A 192 -15.54 -25.38 33.10
N ALA A 193 -16.44 -24.40 33.02
CA ALA A 193 -16.82 -23.59 34.18
C ALA A 193 -17.38 -24.43 35.33
N SER A 194 -17.96 -25.58 35.05
CA SER A 194 -18.44 -26.55 36.05
C SER A 194 -17.33 -27.18 36.89
N GLU A 195 -16.08 -27.10 36.45
CA GLU A 195 -14.91 -27.70 37.11
C GLU A 195 -14.02 -26.63 37.82
N LEU A 196 -14.48 -25.38 37.84
CA LEU A 196 -13.72 -24.28 38.46
C LEU A 196 -13.62 -24.48 39.99
N THR A 197 -12.41 -24.34 40.52
CA THR A 197 -12.17 -24.31 41.97
C THR A 197 -12.61 -22.97 42.58
N LEU A 198 -12.65 -22.90 43.91
CA LEU A 198 -12.95 -21.66 44.62
C LEU A 198 -11.99 -20.52 44.26
N ALA A 199 -10.68 -20.82 44.20
CA ALA A 199 -9.65 -19.82 43.87
C ALA A 199 -9.78 -19.34 42.42
N GLU A 200 -10.08 -20.23 41.46
CA GLU A 200 -10.29 -19.89 40.05
C GLU A 200 -11.57 -19.10 39.83
N GLY A 201 -12.69 -19.47 40.45
CA GLY A 201 -13.93 -18.70 40.41
C GLY A 201 -13.76 -17.29 40.99
N ALA A 202 -13.04 -17.16 42.10
CA ALA A 202 -12.72 -15.87 42.69
C ALA A 202 -11.78 -15.02 41.79
N LEU A 203 -10.84 -15.66 41.06
CA LEU A 203 -10.01 -14.97 40.08
C LEU A 203 -10.85 -14.42 38.93
N LEU A 204 -11.75 -15.24 38.36
CA LEU A 204 -12.60 -14.74 37.27
C LEU A 204 -13.51 -13.59 37.74
N ALA A 205 -14.09 -13.68 38.94
CA ALA A 205 -14.88 -12.59 39.53
C ALA A 205 -14.02 -11.34 39.83
N ALA A 206 -12.71 -11.48 40.07
CA ALA A 206 -11.79 -10.36 40.23
C ALA A 206 -11.48 -9.63 38.92
N VAL A 207 -11.30 -10.37 37.83
CA VAL A 207 -10.89 -9.86 36.50
C VAL A 207 -11.95 -8.96 35.87
N ILE A 208 -13.25 -9.25 36.03
CA ILE A 208 -14.32 -8.48 35.38
C ILE A 208 -14.36 -7.01 35.76
N LYS A 209 -13.82 -6.60 36.89
CA LYS A 209 -13.77 -5.20 37.33
C LYS A 209 -12.92 -4.32 36.39
N SER A 210 -11.85 -4.84 35.86
CA SER A 210 -10.95 -4.20 34.88
C SER A 210 -10.16 -5.28 34.15
N PRO A 211 -10.72 -5.87 33.10
CA PRO A 211 -10.13 -7.07 32.45
C PRO A 211 -8.68 -6.87 31.99
N SER A 212 -8.33 -5.69 31.45
CA SER A 212 -6.94 -5.37 31.08
C SER A 212 -6.07 -5.06 32.32
N GLY A 213 -6.63 -4.40 33.35
CA GLY A 213 -5.86 -4.01 34.55
C GLY A 213 -5.60 -5.15 35.52
N TYR A 214 -6.45 -6.19 35.52
CA TYR A 214 -6.35 -7.40 36.34
C TYR A 214 -6.19 -8.66 35.49
N SER A 215 -5.65 -8.51 34.27
CA SER A 215 -5.32 -9.67 33.43
C SER A 215 -4.35 -10.60 34.18
N PRO A 216 -4.69 -11.88 34.40
CA PRO A 216 -3.81 -12.78 35.13
C PRO A 216 -2.55 -13.16 34.33
N ILE A 217 -2.52 -12.87 33.05
CA ILE A 217 -1.38 -13.08 32.15
C ILE A 217 -0.46 -11.86 32.17
N ASP A 218 -1.00 -10.65 31.93
CA ASP A 218 -0.21 -9.44 31.81
C ASP A 218 0.16 -8.83 33.17
N HIS A 219 -0.72 -9.01 34.18
CA HIS A 219 -0.58 -8.44 35.52
C HIS A 219 -0.87 -9.45 36.63
N PRO A 220 -0.12 -10.58 36.70
CA PRO A 220 -0.40 -11.70 37.61
C PRO A 220 -0.46 -11.30 39.08
N GLU A 221 0.41 -10.39 39.52
CA GLU A 221 0.45 -9.93 40.91
C GLU A 221 -0.82 -9.16 41.29
N LYS A 222 -1.30 -8.24 40.41
CA LYS A 222 -2.53 -7.49 40.63
C LYS A 222 -3.77 -8.38 40.59
N ALA A 223 -3.76 -9.37 39.69
CA ALA A 223 -4.84 -10.36 39.59
C ALA A 223 -4.92 -11.18 40.88
N LEU A 224 -3.77 -11.63 41.41
CA LEU A 224 -3.68 -12.38 42.66
C LEU A 224 -4.18 -11.55 43.86
N GLU A 225 -3.72 -10.29 43.97
CA GLU A 225 -4.18 -9.37 45.02
C GLU A 225 -5.70 -9.16 44.95
N ARG A 226 -6.24 -8.92 43.76
CA ARG A 226 -7.66 -8.71 43.58
C ARG A 226 -8.49 -9.96 43.83
N ARG A 227 -8.01 -11.16 43.43
CA ARG A 227 -8.60 -12.45 43.78
C ARG A 227 -8.73 -12.58 45.29
N ASN A 228 -7.67 -12.30 46.03
CA ASN A 228 -7.67 -12.41 47.49
C ASN A 228 -8.66 -11.45 48.16
N HIS A 229 -8.87 -10.27 47.61
CA HIS A 229 -9.95 -9.38 48.08
C HIS A 229 -11.35 -9.95 47.83
N VAL A 230 -11.54 -10.66 46.71
CA VAL A 230 -12.84 -11.34 46.45
C VAL A 230 -13.06 -12.47 47.48
N LEU A 231 -12.04 -13.29 47.71
CA LEU A 231 -12.12 -14.37 48.72
C LEU A 231 -12.40 -13.85 50.14
N GLN A 232 -11.80 -12.72 50.49
CA GLN A 232 -12.08 -12.06 51.77
C GLN A 232 -13.53 -11.53 51.82
N ALA A 233 -14.02 -10.91 50.75
CA ALA A 233 -15.43 -10.49 50.68
C ALA A 233 -16.41 -11.65 50.77
N MET A 234 -16.10 -12.81 50.17
CA MET A 234 -16.89 -14.03 50.29
C MET A 234 -17.00 -14.47 51.76
N ALA A 235 -15.92 -14.41 52.53
CA ALA A 235 -15.90 -14.73 53.94
C ALA A 235 -16.68 -13.68 54.77
N GLU A 236 -16.52 -12.39 54.50
CA GLU A 236 -17.25 -11.31 55.16
C GLU A 236 -18.76 -11.37 54.94
N TYR A 237 -19.21 -11.78 53.74
CA TYR A 237 -20.65 -11.98 53.46
C TYR A 237 -21.17 -13.35 53.82
N GLY A 238 -20.34 -14.27 54.34
CA GLY A 238 -20.74 -15.57 54.82
C GLY A 238 -20.99 -16.64 53.74
N TYR A 239 -20.48 -16.44 52.55
CA TYR A 239 -20.51 -17.41 51.45
C TYR A 239 -19.53 -18.57 51.68
N ILE A 240 -18.40 -18.31 52.33
CA ILE A 240 -17.36 -19.29 52.77
C ILE A 240 -16.94 -18.98 54.21
N ASP A 241 -16.30 -19.95 54.85
CA ASP A 241 -15.68 -19.69 56.15
C ASP A 241 -14.25 -19.12 56.01
N GLU A 242 -13.73 -18.54 57.10
CA GLU A 242 -12.38 -17.95 57.14
C GLU A 242 -11.25 -18.93 56.79
N PRO A 243 -11.27 -20.21 57.29
CA PRO A 243 -10.31 -21.22 56.86
C PRO A 243 -10.30 -21.50 55.36
N GLN A 244 -11.49 -21.59 54.73
CA GLN A 244 -11.63 -21.76 53.28
C GLN A 244 -11.06 -20.57 52.52
N SER A 245 -11.33 -19.35 52.96
CA SER A 245 -10.80 -18.14 52.38
C SER A 245 -9.26 -18.13 52.42
N GLN A 246 -8.71 -18.42 53.59
CA GLN A 246 -7.21 -18.46 53.77
C GLN A 246 -6.55 -19.57 52.95
N ALA A 247 -7.17 -20.75 52.84
CA ALA A 247 -6.67 -21.83 52.02
C ALA A 247 -6.63 -21.45 50.53
N ALA A 248 -7.74 -20.92 50.02
CA ALA A 248 -7.83 -20.48 48.61
C ALA A 248 -6.89 -19.29 48.26
N GLN A 249 -6.61 -18.40 49.25
CA GLN A 249 -5.63 -17.31 49.06
C GLN A 249 -4.18 -17.81 48.93
N GLN A 250 -3.86 -18.99 49.47
CA GLN A 250 -2.55 -19.62 49.37
C GLN A 250 -2.32 -20.34 48.05
N GLU A 251 -3.38 -20.61 47.30
CA GLU A 251 -3.23 -21.27 46.00
C GLU A 251 -2.53 -20.38 44.98
N PRO A 252 -1.55 -20.88 44.20
CA PRO A 252 -0.92 -20.14 43.13
C PRO A 252 -1.91 -19.89 41.96
N LEU A 253 -1.57 -18.97 41.07
CA LEU A 253 -2.26 -18.83 39.80
C LEU A 253 -1.91 -20.04 38.91
N ALA A 254 -2.79 -21.02 38.83
CA ALA A 254 -2.62 -22.22 38.00
C ALA A 254 -3.22 -22.02 36.60
N LEU A 255 -2.65 -21.08 35.84
CA LEU A 255 -3.10 -20.80 34.48
C LEU A 255 -2.66 -21.90 33.52
N SER A 256 -3.58 -22.33 32.65
CA SER A 256 -3.32 -23.20 31.51
C SER A 256 -3.92 -22.52 30.28
N VAL A 257 -3.13 -21.63 29.69
CA VAL A 257 -3.60 -20.81 28.56
C VAL A 257 -3.63 -21.67 27.30
N ALA A 258 -4.76 -21.66 26.59
CA ALA A 258 -4.86 -22.36 25.31
C ALA A 258 -3.92 -21.72 24.28
N GLU A 259 -3.22 -22.53 23.50
CA GLU A 259 -2.51 -22.05 22.34
C GLU A 259 -3.50 -21.35 21.37
N ILE A 260 -3.01 -20.27 20.75
CA ILE A 260 -3.83 -19.52 19.78
C ILE A 260 -4.08 -20.44 18.58
N GLU A 261 -5.32 -20.83 18.36
CA GLU A 261 -5.70 -21.40 17.08
C GLU A 261 -5.42 -20.34 16.00
N GLN A 262 -4.46 -20.61 15.12
CA GLN A 262 -4.13 -19.69 14.03
C GLN A 262 -5.35 -19.60 13.11
N LEU A 263 -6.06 -18.47 13.17
CA LEU A 263 -7.10 -18.19 12.20
C LEU A 263 -6.45 -18.07 10.81
N PRO A 264 -6.94 -18.79 9.82
CA PRO A 264 -6.52 -18.53 8.45
C PRO A 264 -6.80 -17.07 8.13
N TYR A 265 -5.90 -16.45 7.34
CA TYR A 265 -6.06 -15.07 6.88
C TYR A 265 -6.07 -14.00 7.99
N GLY A 266 -5.37 -14.22 9.10
CA GLY A 266 -5.46 -13.39 10.30
C GLY A 266 -5.21 -11.91 10.07
N TRP A 267 -4.19 -11.52 9.29
CA TRP A 267 -3.93 -10.13 8.93
C TRP A 267 -5.07 -9.47 8.16
N TYR A 268 -5.68 -10.22 7.26
CA TYR A 268 -6.80 -9.73 6.45
C TYR A 268 -8.06 -9.56 7.31
N ILE A 269 -8.34 -10.53 8.19
CA ILE A 269 -9.46 -10.47 9.14
C ILE A 269 -9.35 -9.26 10.06
N ASP A 270 -8.15 -8.98 10.59
CA ASP A 270 -7.91 -7.81 11.43
C ASP A 270 -8.14 -6.50 10.67
N ALA A 271 -7.73 -6.43 9.39
CA ALA A 271 -8.01 -5.28 8.54
C ALA A 271 -9.52 -5.10 8.28
N ALA A 272 -10.23 -6.20 8.02
CA ALA A 272 -11.68 -6.17 7.82
C ALA A 272 -12.43 -5.71 9.08
N LEU A 273 -11.99 -6.16 10.26
CA LEU A 273 -12.58 -5.71 11.54
C LEU A 273 -12.32 -4.21 11.76
N ALA A 274 -11.10 -3.74 11.54
CA ALA A 274 -10.76 -2.32 11.71
C ALA A 274 -11.56 -1.43 10.76
N GLU A 275 -11.78 -1.86 9.51
CA GLU A 275 -12.63 -1.14 8.55
C GLU A 275 -14.10 -1.17 8.98
N ALA A 276 -14.62 -2.31 9.48
CA ALA A 276 -15.99 -2.41 9.98
C ALA A 276 -16.23 -1.50 11.21
N GLU A 277 -15.26 -1.41 12.14
CA GLU A 277 -15.31 -0.47 13.28
C GLU A 277 -15.48 0.97 12.80
N SER A 278 -14.71 1.37 11.80
CA SER A 278 -14.79 2.71 11.21
C SER A 278 -16.12 2.97 10.51
N LEU A 279 -16.55 2.03 9.65
CA LEU A 279 -17.76 2.17 8.84
C LEU A 279 -19.04 2.20 9.69
N LEU A 280 -19.11 1.36 10.73
CA LEU A 280 -20.28 1.28 11.60
C LEU A 280 -20.21 2.22 12.81
N SER A 281 -19.05 2.81 13.09
CA SER A 281 -18.77 3.58 14.32
C SER A 281 -19.07 2.76 15.58
N LEU A 282 -18.76 1.46 15.54
CA LEU A 282 -18.92 0.50 16.62
C LEU A 282 -17.54 0.01 17.08
N SER A 283 -17.46 -0.45 18.33
CA SER A 283 -16.27 -1.15 18.80
C SER A 283 -16.18 -2.55 18.20
N ALA A 284 -14.97 -3.13 18.16
CA ALA A 284 -14.79 -4.53 17.73
C ALA A 284 -15.69 -5.49 18.51
N ASP A 285 -15.83 -5.28 19.81
CA ASP A 285 -16.65 -6.11 20.68
C ASP A 285 -18.13 -6.09 20.26
N GLU A 286 -18.64 -4.90 19.92
CA GLU A 286 -20.02 -4.74 19.42
C GLU A 286 -20.21 -5.43 18.07
N ILE A 287 -19.19 -5.39 17.19
CA ILE A 287 -19.22 -6.08 15.90
C ILE A 287 -19.14 -7.59 16.09
N LEU A 288 -18.19 -8.07 16.88
CA LEU A 288 -17.95 -9.49 17.12
C LEU A 288 -19.15 -10.20 17.76
N THR A 289 -19.96 -9.46 18.53
CA THR A 289 -21.09 -10.01 19.27
C THR A 289 -22.46 -9.65 18.71
N GLY A 290 -22.49 -8.75 17.72
CA GLY A 290 -23.75 -8.20 17.16
C GLY A 290 -24.37 -9.01 16.03
N GLY A 291 -23.82 -10.18 15.67
CA GLY A 291 -24.36 -11.02 14.61
C GLY A 291 -24.19 -10.45 13.20
N TYR A 292 -23.16 -9.66 12.98
CA TYR A 292 -22.89 -9.07 11.67
C TYR A 292 -22.38 -10.11 10.68
N ARG A 293 -22.81 -9.98 9.44
CA ARG A 293 -22.29 -10.70 8.28
C ARG A 293 -21.46 -9.73 7.46
N ILE A 294 -20.14 -9.93 7.41
CA ILE A 294 -19.19 -9.04 6.79
C ILE A 294 -18.68 -9.69 5.50
N TYR A 295 -19.12 -9.15 4.38
CA TYR A 295 -18.72 -9.60 3.05
C TYR A 295 -17.50 -8.81 2.59
N THR A 296 -16.38 -9.50 2.48
CA THR A 296 -15.10 -8.90 2.11
C THR A 296 -14.79 -9.09 0.63
N ALA A 297 -13.69 -8.47 0.18
CA ALA A 297 -13.15 -8.64 -1.16
C ALA A 297 -12.03 -9.68 -1.23
N LEU A 298 -11.82 -10.46 -0.16
CA LEU A 298 -10.75 -11.47 -0.08
C LEU A 298 -10.80 -12.44 -1.26
N ASP A 299 -9.68 -12.58 -1.94
CA ASP A 299 -9.41 -13.73 -2.80
C ASP A 299 -8.64 -14.77 -1.98
N ALA A 300 -9.31 -15.84 -1.59
CA ALA A 300 -8.76 -16.84 -0.68
C ALA A 300 -7.49 -17.51 -1.25
N GLN A 301 -7.41 -17.70 -2.58
CA GLN A 301 -6.24 -18.25 -3.24
C GLN A 301 -5.07 -17.25 -3.22
N ALA A 302 -5.33 -15.99 -3.55
CA ALA A 302 -4.30 -14.96 -3.52
C ALA A 302 -3.75 -14.75 -2.10
N GLN A 303 -4.62 -14.74 -1.10
CA GLN A 303 -4.20 -14.60 0.30
C GLN A 303 -3.37 -15.80 0.76
N ALA A 304 -3.80 -17.03 0.47
CA ALA A 304 -3.05 -18.24 0.81
C ALA A 304 -1.66 -18.27 0.14
N SER A 305 -1.57 -17.84 -1.13
CA SER A 305 -0.28 -17.71 -1.83
C SER A 305 0.62 -16.68 -1.16
N ALA A 306 0.08 -15.52 -0.74
CA ALA A 306 0.83 -14.51 -0.01
C ALA A 306 1.35 -15.04 1.35
N GLU A 307 0.50 -15.72 2.11
CA GLU A 307 0.88 -16.34 3.40
C GLU A 307 2.00 -17.39 3.22
N ALA A 308 1.90 -18.25 2.21
CA ALA A 308 2.94 -19.24 1.91
C ALA A 308 4.28 -18.59 1.56
N LEU A 309 4.28 -17.50 0.79
CA LEU A 309 5.49 -16.75 0.47
C LEU A 309 6.12 -16.08 1.70
N PHE A 310 5.30 -15.63 2.65
CA PHE A 310 5.78 -15.01 3.89
C PHE A 310 6.34 -16.04 4.88
N GLN A 311 5.94 -17.29 4.82
CA GLN A 311 6.54 -18.38 5.60
C GLN A 311 7.94 -18.77 5.11
N ASN A 312 8.28 -18.47 3.85
CA ASN A 312 9.61 -18.78 3.30
C ASN A 312 10.64 -17.72 3.68
N GLY A 313 11.48 -18.02 4.65
CA GLY A 313 12.55 -17.13 5.15
C GLY A 313 13.50 -16.62 4.07
N ALA A 314 13.70 -17.34 2.96
CA ALA A 314 14.57 -16.93 1.85
C ALA A 314 14.06 -15.69 1.09
N ASN A 315 12.80 -15.32 1.28
CA ASN A 315 12.19 -14.14 0.67
C ASN A 315 12.53 -12.83 1.40
N PHE A 316 13.26 -12.91 2.52
CA PHE A 316 13.55 -11.77 3.39
C PHE A 316 15.03 -11.61 3.63
N PRO A 317 15.50 -10.38 3.98
CA PRO A 317 16.85 -10.17 4.46
C PRO A 317 17.15 -10.99 5.74
N ASP A 318 18.42 -11.27 5.95
CA ASP A 318 18.87 -11.88 7.21
C ASP A 318 18.50 -11.01 8.40
N PRO A 319 18.24 -11.59 9.59
CA PRO A 319 18.02 -10.83 10.81
C PRO A 319 19.20 -9.94 11.17
N ALA A 320 18.96 -8.90 11.96
CA ALA A 320 20.00 -8.09 12.59
C ALA A 320 20.89 -8.96 13.51
N GLU A 321 22.06 -8.43 13.94
CA GLU A 321 23.03 -9.18 14.73
C GLU A 321 22.46 -9.70 16.08
N ASP A 322 21.47 -9.00 16.63
CA ASP A 322 20.76 -9.40 17.85
C ASP A 322 19.65 -10.43 17.62
N GLY A 323 19.44 -10.85 16.36
CA GLY A 323 18.41 -11.79 15.95
C GLY A 323 17.07 -11.14 15.58
N THR A 324 16.92 -9.82 15.66
CA THR A 324 15.69 -9.11 15.28
C THR A 324 15.45 -9.23 13.78
N PRO A 325 14.31 -9.79 13.33
CA PRO A 325 14.03 -9.95 11.90
C PRO A 325 13.58 -8.62 11.27
N ALA A 326 14.06 -8.34 10.07
CA ALA A 326 13.41 -7.32 9.23
C ALA A 326 11.96 -7.74 8.95
N GLN A 327 11.04 -6.81 9.05
CA GLN A 327 9.61 -7.00 8.80
C GLN A 327 9.26 -6.76 7.33
N ALA A 328 8.08 -7.19 6.94
CA ALA A 328 7.55 -6.98 5.61
C ALA A 328 6.02 -6.86 5.63
N ALA A 329 5.47 -6.21 4.62
CA ALA A 329 4.04 -6.18 4.37
C ALA A 329 3.77 -6.24 2.85
N LEU A 330 2.63 -6.84 2.49
CA LEU A 330 2.16 -6.95 1.12
C LEU A 330 0.68 -6.57 1.06
N VAL A 331 0.32 -5.79 0.06
CA VAL A 331 -1.08 -5.50 -0.30
C VAL A 331 -1.27 -5.76 -1.78
N ALA A 332 -2.34 -6.44 -2.12
CA ALA A 332 -2.79 -6.63 -3.50
C ALA A 332 -4.20 -6.06 -3.67
N LEU A 333 -4.36 -5.19 -4.66
CA LEU A 333 -5.63 -4.56 -5.01
C LEU A 333 -6.11 -5.06 -6.37
N ASP A 334 -7.40 -5.25 -6.51
CA ASP A 334 -8.06 -5.31 -7.81
C ASP A 334 -7.95 -3.94 -8.48
N SER A 335 -7.42 -3.88 -9.70
CA SER A 335 -7.12 -2.61 -10.37
C SER A 335 -8.36 -1.82 -10.77
N GLU A 336 -9.49 -2.48 -11.00
CA GLU A 336 -10.73 -1.84 -11.47
C GLU A 336 -11.51 -1.24 -10.29
N SER A 337 -11.66 -1.99 -9.21
CA SER A 337 -12.51 -1.63 -8.08
C SER A 337 -11.78 -0.99 -6.90
N GLY A 338 -10.47 -1.22 -6.76
CA GLY A 338 -9.72 -0.86 -5.56
C GLY A 338 -9.91 -1.84 -4.39
N ALA A 339 -10.62 -2.94 -4.61
CA ALA A 339 -10.86 -3.96 -3.60
C ALA A 339 -9.55 -4.64 -3.17
N VAL A 340 -9.33 -4.78 -1.88
CA VAL A 340 -8.15 -5.47 -1.31
C VAL A 340 -8.38 -6.98 -1.44
N VAL A 341 -7.65 -7.63 -2.34
CA VAL A 341 -7.80 -9.07 -2.60
C VAL A 341 -6.87 -9.93 -1.76
N ALA A 342 -5.74 -9.39 -1.33
CA ALA A 342 -4.83 -10.03 -0.38
C ALA A 342 -4.09 -8.97 0.45
N LEU A 343 -3.80 -9.31 1.72
CA LEU A 343 -3.14 -8.41 2.64
C LEU A 343 -2.33 -9.20 3.68
N ILE A 344 -1.04 -8.88 3.80
CA ILE A 344 -0.14 -9.40 4.84
C ILE A 344 0.48 -8.23 5.61
N GLY A 345 0.25 -8.18 6.91
CA GLY A 345 0.71 -7.08 7.78
C GLY A 345 2.02 -7.34 8.53
N GLY A 346 2.65 -8.49 8.34
CA GLY A 346 3.91 -8.85 9.01
C GLY A 346 4.34 -10.25 8.66
N ARG A 347 5.57 -10.61 8.99
CA ARG A 347 6.14 -11.95 8.68
C ARG A 347 5.44 -13.08 9.45
N GLU A 348 4.96 -12.78 10.66
CA GLU A 348 4.30 -13.76 11.53
C GLU A 348 3.02 -13.14 12.09
N TYR A 349 1.94 -13.91 12.07
CA TYR A 349 0.68 -13.56 12.72
C TYR A 349 0.58 -14.34 14.03
N ASN A 350 1.07 -13.76 15.11
CA ASN A 350 1.12 -14.37 16.43
C ASN A 350 0.34 -13.59 17.51
N ILE A 351 -0.18 -12.42 17.16
CA ILE A 351 -1.00 -11.58 18.04
C ILE A 351 -2.17 -11.03 17.23
N ARG A 352 -3.40 -11.35 17.62
CA ARG A 352 -4.61 -10.77 17.04
C ARG A 352 -4.64 -9.27 17.30
N ARG A 353 -5.05 -8.52 16.27
CA ARG A 353 -5.09 -7.04 16.33
C ARG A 353 -3.74 -6.42 16.69
N GLY A 354 -2.65 -7.12 16.41
CA GLY A 354 -1.29 -6.58 16.47
C GLY A 354 -1.05 -5.53 15.39
N LEU A 355 0.16 -4.97 15.35
CA LEU A 355 0.55 -3.97 14.36
C LEU A 355 0.43 -4.53 12.93
N ASN A 356 -0.60 -4.13 12.21
CA ASN A 356 -0.78 -4.46 10.79
C ASN A 356 -0.01 -3.45 9.92
N ARG A 357 1.20 -3.83 9.49
CA ARG A 357 2.07 -2.94 8.72
C ARG A 357 1.55 -2.63 7.32
N ALA A 358 0.62 -3.41 6.82
CA ALA A 358 -0.01 -3.13 5.53
C ALA A 358 -0.86 -1.85 5.54
N THR A 359 -1.45 -1.52 6.69
CA THR A 359 -2.43 -0.43 6.85
C THR A 359 -2.04 0.64 7.88
N GLN A 360 -1.22 0.29 8.87
CA GLN A 360 -1.01 1.15 10.06
C GLN A 360 0.36 1.82 10.13
N ILE A 361 1.35 1.39 9.33
CA ILE A 361 2.63 2.10 9.29
C ILE A 361 2.55 3.33 8.39
N ALA A 362 3.37 4.32 8.70
CA ALA A 362 3.59 5.51 7.90
C ALA A 362 5.09 5.64 7.61
N ARG A 363 5.52 5.21 6.43
CA ARG A 363 6.93 5.15 6.03
C ARG A 363 7.16 5.94 4.73
N GLN A 364 8.34 6.54 4.61
CA GLN A 364 8.69 7.26 3.38
C GLN A 364 8.80 6.28 2.20
N PRO A 365 8.06 6.52 1.09
CA PRO A 365 8.08 5.63 -0.05
C PRO A 365 9.33 5.76 -0.93
N GLY A 366 10.13 6.81 -0.70
CA GLY A 366 11.28 7.11 -1.55
C GLY A 366 10.89 7.23 -3.02
N SER A 367 11.73 6.73 -3.91
CA SER A 367 11.49 6.80 -5.36
C SER A 367 10.20 6.13 -5.85
N ALA A 368 9.49 5.35 -5.01
CA ALA A 368 8.19 4.80 -5.37
C ALA A 368 7.10 5.88 -5.49
N LEU A 369 7.30 7.07 -4.92
CA LEU A 369 6.37 8.20 -5.08
C LEU A 369 6.47 8.88 -6.46
N LYS A 370 7.61 8.79 -7.16
CA LYS A 370 7.87 9.53 -8.42
C LYS A 370 6.77 9.42 -9.47
N PRO A 371 6.27 8.22 -9.83
CA PRO A 371 5.25 8.06 -10.87
C PRO A 371 3.94 8.77 -10.56
N VAL A 372 3.50 8.71 -9.28
CA VAL A 372 2.21 9.25 -8.83
C VAL A 372 2.28 10.71 -8.35
N SER A 373 3.41 11.35 -8.54
CA SER A 373 3.64 12.76 -8.20
C SER A 373 4.24 13.52 -9.39
N VAL A 374 5.55 13.55 -9.51
CA VAL A 374 6.28 14.35 -10.52
C VAL A 374 5.93 13.92 -11.94
N TYR A 375 5.96 12.60 -12.23
CA TYR A 375 5.73 12.11 -13.59
C TYR A 375 4.26 12.20 -14.00
N ALA A 376 3.33 11.97 -13.09
CA ALA A 376 1.90 12.21 -13.35
C ALA A 376 1.64 13.68 -13.70
N ALA A 377 2.21 14.61 -12.91
CA ALA A 377 2.12 16.05 -13.17
C ALA A 377 2.78 16.42 -14.52
N ALA A 378 3.96 15.86 -14.81
CA ALA A 378 4.68 16.13 -16.07
C ALA A 378 3.86 15.71 -17.30
N VAL A 379 3.34 14.48 -17.27
CA VAL A 379 2.65 13.90 -18.43
C VAL A 379 1.25 14.49 -18.60
N ASP A 380 0.46 14.54 -17.53
CA ASP A 380 -0.96 14.91 -17.63
C ASP A 380 -1.19 16.43 -17.63
N ALA A 381 -0.50 17.19 -16.76
CA ALA A 381 -0.66 18.65 -16.71
C ALA A 381 0.18 19.38 -17.75
N MET A 382 1.43 18.96 -17.96
CA MET A 382 2.40 19.71 -18.75
C MET A 382 2.61 19.14 -20.16
N GLY A 383 2.00 17.98 -20.47
CA GLY A 383 2.05 17.36 -21.79
C GLY A 383 3.42 16.81 -22.19
N TYR A 384 4.26 16.46 -21.22
CA TYR A 384 5.51 15.75 -21.47
C TYR A 384 5.24 14.38 -22.08
N LEU A 385 6.10 13.95 -22.96
CA LEU A 385 6.03 12.66 -23.64
C LEU A 385 7.15 11.73 -23.12
N PRO A 386 7.05 10.42 -23.29
CA PRO A 386 8.14 9.50 -22.95
C PRO A 386 9.48 9.86 -23.58
N THR A 387 9.47 10.47 -24.77
CA THR A 387 10.65 10.95 -25.50
C THR A 387 11.08 12.38 -25.13
N SER A 388 10.35 13.08 -24.25
CA SER A 388 10.74 14.43 -23.81
C SER A 388 12.06 14.40 -23.07
N ILE A 389 12.94 15.38 -23.35
CA ILE A 389 14.27 15.45 -22.77
C ILE A 389 14.23 16.18 -21.43
N VAL A 390 14.85 15.57 -20.44
CA VAL A 390 15.09 16.12 -19.09
C VAL A 390 16.61 16.12 -18.83
N ASP A 391 17.05 16.99 -17.91
CA ASP A 391 18.46 17.16 -17.59
C ASP A 391 18.83 16.39 -16.31
N ASP A 392 19.67 15.37 -16.44
CA ASP A 392 20.24 14.60 -15.35
C ASP A 392 21.63 15.10 -14.99
N ALA A 393 21.72 16.36 -14.56
CA ALA A 393 22.94 16.97 -14.08
C ALA A 393 22.83 17.36 -12.60
N GLN A 394 23.96 17.55 -11.95
CA GLN A 394 23.99 18.03 -10.58
C GLN A 394 23.61 19.51 -10.51
N HIS A 395 22.50 19.81 -9.88
CA HIS A 395 22.03 21.17 -9.63
C HIS A 395 21.88 21.44 -8.14
N THR A 396 22.14 22.69 -7.74
CA THR A 396 21.85 23.17 -6.38
C THR A 396 20.65 24.10 -6.42
N TYR A 397 19.62 23.78 -5.65
CA TYR A 397 18.37 24.52 -5.57
C TYR A 397 18.35 25.45 -4.36
N ALA A 398 17.26 26.22 -4.21
CA ALA A 398 17.06 27.12 -3.08
C ALA A 398 17.24 26.38 -1.74
N GLY A 399 17.90 27.02 -0.78
CA GLY A 399 18.24 26.42 0.51
C GLY A 399 19.45 25.49 0.49
N GLY A 400 20.19 25.39 -0.63
CA GLY A 400 21.38 24.54 -0.75
C GLY A 400 21.07 23.06 -1.03
N TYR A 401 19.82 22.73 -1.37
CA TYR A 401 19.44 21.36 -1.68
C TYR A 401 20.08 20.89 -2.99
N THR A 402 20.89 19.83 -2.91
CA THR A 402 21.64 19.27 -4.04
C THR A 402 21.41 17.76 -4.11
N PRO A 403 20.36 17.30 -4.81
CA PRO A 403 20.06 15.87 -4.94
C PRO A 403 21.11 15.14 -5.78
N GLY A 404 21.53 13.96 -5.32
CA GLY A 404 22.43 13.07 -6.04
C GLY A 404 21.71 11.84 -6.59
N ASN A 405 22.21 11.29 -7.69
CA ASN A 405 21.79 9.98 -8.17
C ASN A 405 22.38 8.86 -7.31
N ALA A 406 21.68 7.76 -7.20
CA ALA A 406 22.22 6.55 -6.60
C ALA A 406 23.49 6.13 -7.36
N GLY A 407 24.59 5.89 -6.63
CA GLY A 407 25.90 5.60 -7.23
C GLY A 407 26.66 6.81 -7.77
N GLY A 408 26.12 8.04 -7.66
CA GLY A 408 26.83 9.30 -7.96
C GLY A 408 27.05 9.60 -9.44
N GLN A 409 26.51 8.79 -10.37
CA GLN A 409 26.67 9.01 -11.81
C GLN A 409 25.53 9.88 -12.37
N TYR A 410 25.88 10.82 -13.27
CA TYR A 410 24.94 11.67 -14.01
C TYR A 410 25.03 11.37 -15.51
N TYR A 411 23.89 11.44 -16.21
CA TYR A 411 23.77 11.02 -17.61
C TYR A 411 23.51 12.20 -18.57
N GLY A 412 23.45 13.44 -18.04
CA GLY A 412 23.17 14.62 -18.83
C GLY A 412 21.75 14.66 -19.36
N LYS A 413 21.59 14.89 -20.65
CA LYS A 413 20.26 14.92 -21.28
C LYS A 413 19.76 13.49 -21.53
N VAL A 414 18.68 13.13 -20.91
CA VAL A 414 18.02 11.82 -21.03
C VAL A 414 16.55 11.98 -21.38
N THR A 415 15.92 10.94 -21.89
CA THR A 415 14.47 10.94 -22.09
C THR A 415 13.71 10.82 -20.77
N LEU A 416 12.44 11.27 -20.74
CA LEU A 416 11.56 11.09 -19.58
C LEU A 416 11.41 9.61 -19.22
N ARG A 417 11.30 8.72 -20.24
CA ARG A 417 11.30 7.26 -20.08
C ARG A 417 12.55 6.77 -19.37
N GLU A 418 13.71 7.18 -19.80
CA GLU A 418 14.98 6.77 -19.22
C GLU A 418 15.13 7.28 -17.78
N ALA A 419 14.79 8.54 -17.52
CA ALA A 419 14.81 9.12 -16.19
C ALA A 419 13.93 8.35 -15.19
N LEU A 420 12.70 7.94 -15.61
CA LEU A 420 11.81 7.15 -14.78
C LEU A 420 12.27 5.71 -14.61
N SER A 421 12.65 5.04 -15.71
CA SER A 421 13.02 3.62 -15.69
C SER A 421 14.29 3.35 -14.88
N ARG A 422 15.28 4.25 -14.97
CA ARG A 422 16.51 4.23 -14.15
C ARG A 422 16.32 4.84 -12.77
N SER A 423 15.18 5.50 -12.53
CA SER A 423 14.88 6.18 -11.25
C SER A 423 15.85 7.31 -10.91
N LEU A 424 16.29 8.09 -11.91
CA LEU A 424 17.25 9.18 -11.74
C LEU A 424 16.71 10.28 -10.83
N ASN A 425 17.48 10.64 -9.80
CA ASN A 425 17.06 11.62 -8.81
C ASN A 425 17.24 13.07 -9.32
N ALA A 426 18.40 13.37 -9.90
CA ALA A 426 18.70 14.71 -10.40
C ALA A 426 17.70 15.15 -11.47
N ALA A 427 17.44 14.28 -12.47
CA ALA A 427 16.46 14.53 -13.51
C ALA A 427 15.03 14.71 -12.94
N THR A 428 14.66 13.92 -11.94
CA THR A 428 13.31 14.00 -11.33
C THR A 428 13.12 15.31 -10.55
N VAL A 429 14.12 15.74 -9.78
CA VAL A 429 14.05 17.01 -9.02
C VAL A 429 14.09 18.21 -9.96
N GLU A 430 14.90 18.17 -11.02
CA GLU A 430 14.91 19.22 -12.03
C GLU A 430 13.55 19.33 -12.73
N LEU A 431 12.94 18.20 -13.07
CA LEU A 431 11.58 18.16 -13.64
C LEU A 431 10.55 18.76 -12.66
N ALA A 432 10.59 18.37 -11.38
CA ALA A 432 9.71 18.91 -10.35
C ALA A 432 9.89 20.43 -10.16
N ASN A 433 11.14 20.92 -10.22
CA ASN A 433 11.43 22.34 -10.12
C ASN A 433 10.85 23.12 -11.32
N ARG A 434 10.92 22.56 -12.53
CA ARG A 434 10.32 23.18 -13.75
C ARG A 434 8.80 23.20 -13.71
N ILE A 435 8.17 22.12 -13.26
CA ILE A 435 6.72 21.99 -13.16
C ILE A 435 6.16 22.88 -12.04
N GLY A 436 6.92 23.04 -10.97
CA GLY A 436 6.53 23.69 -9.73
C GLY A 436 5.96 22.71 -8.72
N ILE A 437 6.44 22.82 -7.49
CA ILE A 437 6.13 21.88 -6.40
C ILE A 437 4.62 21.81 -6.07
N ASP A 438 3.89 22.90 -6.26
CA ASP A 438 2.45 22.93 -6.00
C ASP A 438 1.67 22.04 -6.99
N THR A 439 2.07 22.00 -8.26
CA THR A 439 1.49 21.11 -9.25
C THR A 439 1.83 19.64 -8.92
N VAL A 440 3.05 19.37 -8.51
CA VAL A 440 3.47 18.03 -8.06
C VAL A 440 2.64 17.56 -6.87
N ARG A 441 2.46 18.41 -5.85
CA ARG A 441 1.62 18.15 -4.68
C ARG A 441 0.16 17.89 -5.07
N MET A 442 -0.40 18.75 -5.91
CA MET A 442 -1.78 18.62 -6.38
C MET A 442 -2.01 17.26 -7.05
N TYR A 443 -1.08 16.80 -7.91
CA TYR A 443 -1.22 15.50 -8.55
C TYR A 443 -1.06 14.34 -7.56
N ALA A 444 -0.11 14.40 -6.63
CA ALA A 444 0.02 13.40 -5.59
C ALA A 444 -1.27 13.28 -4.76
N GLN A 445 -1.85 14.42 -4.32
CA GLN A 445 -3.11 14.45 -3.57
C GLN A 445 -4.29 13.94 -4.40
N ARG A 446 -4.35 14.29 -5.68
CA ARG A 446 -5.39 13.82 -6.60
C ARG A 446 -5.34 12.29 -6.79
N LEU A 447 -4.17 11.69 -6.67
CA LEU A 447 -3.98 10.24 -6.71
C LEU A 447 -4.10 9.58 -5.31
N GLY A 448 -4.61 10.28 -4.31
CA GLY A 448 -4.89 9.73 -2.98
C GLY A 448 -3.72 9.78 -1.99
N VAL A 449 -2.64 10.52 -2.29
CA VAL A 449 -1.52 10.70 -1.36
C VAL A 449 -1.82 11.84 -0.40
N GLU A 450 -1.89 11.54 0.89
CA GLU A 450 -2.00 12.57 1.92
C GLU A 450 -0.67 13.30 2.13
N LEU A 451 -0.69 14.64 2.12
CA LEU A 451 0.49 15.48 2.25
C LEU A 451 0.30 16.56 3.33
N ASP A 452 1.35 16.75 4.13
CA ASP A 452 1.45 17.86 5.06
C ASP A 452 1.87 19.16 4.32
N GLU A 453 1.60 20.32 4.94
CA GLU A 453 2.08 21.60 4.41
C GLU A 453 3.63 21.69 4.41
N ALA A 454 4.30 21.01 5.35
CA ALA A 454 5.75 20.91 5.39
C ALA A 454 6.36 20.16 4.17
N ASP A 455 5.55 19.36 3.46
CA ASP A 455 5.96 18.65 2.25
C ASP A 455 6.01 19.56 1.01
N ARG A 456 5.79 20.87 1.16
CA ARG A 456 5.90 21.85 0.08
C ARG A 456 7.35 22.21 -0.24
N ASN A 457 8.13 21.22 -0.58
CA ASN A 457 9.55 21.35 -0.92
C ASN A 457 9.99 20.31 -1.97
N LEU A 458 11.15 20.53 -2.61
CA LEU A 458 11.62 19.67 -3.68
C LEU A 458 12.02 18.25 -3.25
N ALA A 459 12.23 17.99 -1.95
CA ALA A 459 12.53 16.63 -1.49
C ALA A 459 11.33 15.69 -1.64
N LEU A 460 10.11 16.24 -1.70
CA LEU A 460 8.89 15.48 -2.02
C LEU A 460 9.03 14.73 -3.37
N ALA A 461 9.73 15.33 -4.35
CA ALA A 461 9.97 14.68 -5.65
C ALA A 461 10.69 13.34 -5.55
N LEU A 462 11.40 13.11 -4.47
CA LEU A 462 12.12 11.86 -4.17
C LEU A 462 11.40 10.99 -3.12
N GLY A 463 10.19 11.38 -2.71
CA GLY A 463 9.38 10.66 -1.73
C GLY A 463 9.79 10.90 -0.28
N SER A 464 10.49 12.00 0.01
CA SER A 464 10.69 12.47 1.37
C SER A 464 9.43 13.19 1.83
N MET A 465 8.73 12.62 2.79
CA MET A 465 7.44 13.07 3.30
C MET A 465 7.47 13.20 4.82
N THR A 466 6.67 14.09 5.37
CA THR A 466 6.57 14.32 6.81
C THR A 466 5.98 13.09 7.53
N GLN A 467 4.87 12.55 7.03
CA GLN A 467 4.20 11.40 7.63
C GLN A 467 4.59 10.07 6.95
N GLY A 468 4.71 10.04 5.64
CA GLY A 468 4.93 8.82 4.87
C GLY A 468 3.61 8.14 4.44
N LEU A 469 3.72 6.90 3.93
CA LEU A 469 2.59 6.11 3.42
C LEU A 469 2.61 4.70 4.00
N SER A 470 1.43 4.07 4.05
CA SER A 470 1.31 2.63 4.23
C SER A 470 1.43 1.91 2.89
N PRO A 471 1.71 0.59 2.87
CA PRO A 471 1.61 -0.23 1.66
C PRO A 471 0.27 -0.13 0.96
N LEU A 472 -0.84 -0.08 1.71
CA LEU A 472 -2.18 0.10 1.18
C LEU A 472 -2.34 1.47 0.49
N SER A 473 -1.95 2.55 1.16
CA SER A 473 -2.06 3.91 0.59
C SER A 473 -1.21 4.07 -0.66
N LEU A 474 0.00 3.48 -0.69
CA LEU A 474 0.86 3.52 -1.85
C LEU A 474 0.29 2.69 -3.02
N ALA A 475 -0.25 1.48 -2.75
CA ALA A 475 -0.92 0.68 -3.77
C ALA A 475 -2.12 1.42 -4.36
N ASN A 476 -2.94 2.05 -3.52
CA ASN A 476 -4.11 2.82 -3.93
C ASN A 476 -3.73 4.01 -4.85
N ALA A 477 -2.61 4.68 -4.57
CA ALA A 477 -2.12 5.77 -5.42
C ALA A 477 -1.72 5.31 -6.83
N TYR A 478 -1.38 4.03 -7.02
CA TYR A 478 -1.03 3.45 -8.31
C TYR A 478 -2.23 2.91 -9.10
N LEU A 479 -3.40 2.75 -8.49
CA LEU A 479 -4.61 2.27 -9.18
C LEU A 479 -4.89 3.02 -10.49
N PRO A 480 -4.86 4.37 -10.53
CA PRO A 480 -5.16 5.09 -11.77
C PRO A 480 -4.19 4.79 -12.92
N LEU A 481 -2.97 4.38 -12.62
CA LEU A 481 -2.00 4.00 -13.65
C LEU A 481 -2.43 2.68 -14.32
N ALA A 482 -2.86 1.69 -13.53
CA ALA A 482 -3.31 0.40 -14.02
C ALA A 482 -4.72 0.45 -14.64
N ASN A 483 -5.58 1.36 -14.14
CA ASN A 483 -7.00 1.46 -14.48
C ASN A 483 -7.32 2.62 -15.44
N GLY A 484 -6.43 2.93 -16.39
CA GLY A 484 -6.70 3.95 -17.41
C GLY A 484 -7.09 5.33 -16.87
N GLY A 485 -6.56 5.72 -15.72
CA GLY A 485 -6.75 7.03 -15.09
C GLY A 485 -7.93 7.12 -14.12
N MET A 486 -8.60 6.00 -13.80
CA MET A 486 -9.69 5.96 -12.82
C MET A 486 -9.13 5.65 -11.43
N TRP A 487 -9.51 6.44 -10.44
CA TRP A 487 -9.21 6.21 -9.03
C TRP A 487 -10.45 5.67 -8.31
N SER A 488 -10.24 4.77 -7.39
CA SER A 488 -11.22 4.23 -6.46
C SER A 488 -10.60 4.14 -5.08
N GLU A 489 -11.36 4.33 -4.03
CA GLU A 489 -10.87 4.13 -2.67
C GLU A 489 -10.62 2.64 -2.42
N ALA A 490 -9.44 2.32 -1.89
CA ALA A 490 -9.12 0.95 -1.51
C ALA A 490 -9.98 0.51 -0.32
N HIS A 491 -10.58 -0.67 -0.42
CA HIS A 491 -11.51 -1.18 0.58
C HIS A 491 -11.37 -2.70 0.77
N VAL A 492 -11.52 -3.14 2.00
CA VAL A 492 -11.55 -4.56 2.37
C VAL A 492 -12.98 -5.09 2.33
N ILE A 493 -13.96 -4.26 2.70
CA ILE A 493 -15.36 -4.63 2.89
C ILE A 493 -16.21 -4.19 1.70
N ARG A 494 -16.92 -5.14 1.11
CA ARG A 494 -17.92 -4.89 0.07
C ARG A 494 -19.29 -4.56 0.65
N ARG A 495 -19.69 -5.27 1.73
CA ARG A 495 -21.02 -5.14 2.34
C ARG A 495 -20.99 -5.63 3.79
N ILE A 496 -21.82 -5.02 4.65
CA ILE A 496 -22.09 -5.47 6.01
C ILE A 496 -23.60 -5.60 6.17
N GLU A 497 -24.06 -6.77 6.61
CA GLU A 497 -25.44 -7.04 6.97
C GLU A 497 -25.55 -7.34 8.47
N HIS A 498 -26.65 -6.95 9.07
CA HIS A 498 -27.02 -7.43 10.40
C HIS A 498 -27.73 -8.79 10.30
N ALA A 499 -27.77 -9.56 11.39
CA ALA A 499 -28.38 -10.90 11.44
C ALA A 499 -29.86 -10.96 11.00
N ASP A 500 -30.60 -9.84 11.10
CA ASP A 500 -31.98 -9.70 10.63
C ASP A 500 -32.08 -9.43 9.10
N GLY A 501 -30.98 -9.43 8.38
CA GLY A 501 -30.91 -9.22 6.93
C GLY A 501 -30.88 -7.75 6.49
N ARG A 502 -30.80 -6.79 7.42
CA ARG A 502 -30.65 -5.38 7.06
C ARG A 502 -29.23 -5.12 6.58
N VAL A 503 -29.09 -4.48 5.42
CA VAL A 503 -27.81 -3.94 4.95
C VAL A 503 -27.44 -2.72 5.78
N MET A 504 -26.34 -2.80 6.51
CA MET A 504 -25.80 -1.73 7.35
C MET A 504 -24.82 -0.87 6.59
N TYR A 505 -24.09 -1.46 5.65
CA TYR A 505 -23.14 -0.80 4.75
C TYR A 505 -23.07 -1.57 3.43
N GLU A 506 -22.94 -0.84 2.35
CA GLU A 506 -22.59 -1.35 1.03
C GLU A 506 -21.61 -0.37 0.36
N HIS A 507 -20.49 -0.91 -0.12
CA HIS A 507 -19.47 -0.08 -0.76
C HIS A 507 -20.07 0.61 -2.00
N PRO A 508 -19.95 1.95 -2.13
CA PRO A 508 -20.67 2.70 -3.17
C PRO A 508 -20.14 2.47 -4.58
N GLY A 509 -19.00 1.79 -4.74
CA GLY A 509 -18.37 1.53 -6.05
C GLY A 509 -18.03 2.82 -6.84
N GLN A 510 -17.80 3.93 -6.14
CA GLN A 510 -17.51 5.21 -6.78
C GLN A 510 -16.10 5.22 -7.36
N THR A 511 -16.00 5.64 -8.61
CA THR A 511 -14.74 5.85 -9.30
C THR A 511 -14.64 7.28 -9.82
N GLU A 512 -13.46 7.88 -9.73
CA GLU A 512 -13.19 9.23 -10.22
C GLU A 512 -12.07 9.23 -11.26
N ARG A 513 -12.25 9.97 -12.36
CA ARG A 513 -11.16 10.16 -13.31
C ARG A 513 -10.15 11.19 -12.80
N VAL A 514 -8.99 10.73 -12.44
CA VAL A 514 -7.89 11.55 -11.88
C VAL A 514 -6.76 11.79 -12.88
N LEU A 515 -6.63 10.96 -13.91
CA LEU A 515 -5.72 11.15 -15.05
C LEU A 515 -6.48 10.92 -16.36
N SER A 516 -6.01 11.54 -17.44
CA SER A 516 -6.44 11.13 -18.77
C SER A 516 -6.00 9.70 -19.06
N GLN A 517 -6.80 8.99 -19.86
CA GLN A 517 -6.49 7.62 -20.24
C GLN A 517 -5.14 7.51 -20.98
N GLN A 518 -4.83 8.52 -21.79
CA GLN A 518 -3.58 8.62 -22.52
C GLN A 518 -2.39 8.81 -21.56
N SER A 519 -2.52 9.68 -20.56
CA SER A 519 -1.47 9.93 -19.56
C SER A 519 -1.22 8.70 -18.69
N ALA A 520 -2.26 8.03 -18.23
CA ALA A 520 -2.14 6.79 -17.48
C ALA A 520 -1.39 5.71 -18.28
N TYR A 521 -1.74 5.54 -19.57
CA TYR A 521 -1.06 4.59 -20.45
C TYR A 521 0.41 4.95 -20.69
N MET A 522 0.73 6.23 -20.92
CA MET A 522 2.13 6.67 -21.08
C MET A 522 2.95 6.39 -19.82
N LEU A 523 2.40 6.63 -18.63
CA LEU A 523 3.06 6.35 -17.36
C LEU A 523 3.30 4.84 -17.16
N VAL A 524 2.26 4.04 -17.34
CA VAL A 524 2.37 2.58 -17.22
C VAL A 524 3.38 2.01 -18.22
N ASN A 525 3.36 2.48 -19.47
CA ASN A 525 4.29 2.02 -20.49
C ASN A 525 5.76 2.38 -20.18
N MET A 526 6.03 3.53 -19.57
CA MET A 526 7.37 3.84 -19.04
C MET A 526 7.74 2.95 -17.85
N LEU A 527 6.78 2.56 -17.01
CA LEU A 527 6.98 1.64 -15.89
C LEU A 527 7.17 0.18 -16.34
N GLU A 528 6.62 -0.23 -17.49
CA GLU A 528 6.95 -1.51 -18.14
C GLU A 528 8.44 -1.53 -18.54
N THR A 529 8.98 -0.40 -19.00
CA THR A 529 10.44 -0.27 -19.26
C THR A 529 11.25 -0.43 -17.97
N ALA A 530 10.78 0.16 -16.86
CA ALA A 530 11.44 0.00 -15.56
C ALA A 530 11.44 -1.47 -15.09
N ALA A 531 10.37 -2.22 -15.35
CA ALA A 531 10.23 -3.62 -14.99
C ALA A 531 10.98 -4.58 -15.93
N SER A 532 11.12 -4.23 -17.22
CA SER A 532 11.81 -5.11 -18.20
C SER A 532 13.33 -4.93 -18.20
N SER A 533 13.81 -3.69 -18.10
CA SER A 533 15.24 -3.36 -18.28
C SER A 533 15.80 -2.33 -17.27
N GLY A 534 14.93 -1.74 -16.45
CA GLY A 534 15.29 -0.67 -15.51
C GLY A 534 15.46 -1.13 -14.06
N SER A 535 15.15 -0.20 -13.14
CA SER A 535 15.33 -0.37 -11.70
C SER A 535 14.44 -1.44 -11.06
N ALA A 536 13.35 -1.86 -11.72
CA ALA A 536 12.43 -2.90 -11.24
C ALA A 536 12.55 -4.22 -12.03
N ARG A 537 13.67 -4.47 -12.68
CA ARG A 537 13.84 -5.62 -13.60
C ARG A 537 13.57 -7.00 -13.00
N ALA A 538 13.64 -7.15 -11.67
CA ALA A 538 13.31 -8.41 -11.03
C ALA A 538 11.83 -8.81 -11.25
N LEU A 539 10.95 -7.86 -11.56
CA LEU A 539 9.55 -8.11 -11.90
C LEU A 539 9.38 -8.88 -13.22
N SER A 540 10.39 -8.85 -14.12
CA SER A 540 10.34 -9.64 -15.38
C SER A 540 10.27 -11.14 -15.14
N ALA A 541 10.56 -11.61 -13.92
CA ALA A 541 10.44 -13.02 -13.54
C ALA A 541 8.98 -13.53 -13.49
N THR A 542 7.99 -12.66 -13.58
CA THR A 542 6.56 -13.04 -13.70
C THR A 542 6.28 -13.84 -14.96
N GLY A 543 7.03 -13.61 -16.05
CA GLY A 543 6.81 -14.25 -17.34
C GLY A 543 5.68 -13.64 -18.18
N PHE A 544 5.04 -12.57 -17.71
CA PHE A 544 4.02 -11.80 -18.40
C PHE A 544 4.24 -10.28 -18.21
N PRO A 545 3.57 -9.40 -18.99
CA PRO A 545 3.75 -7.96 -18.90
C PRO A 545 3.41 -7.41 -17.51
N VAL A 546 4.34 -6.66 -16.96
CA VAL A 546 4.19 -5.99 -15.67
C VAL A 546 4.85 -4.62 -15.72
N ALA A 547 4.21 -3.63 -15.14
CA ALA A 547 4.76 -2.30 -14.90
C ALA A 547 5.18 -2.19 -13.43
N GLY A 548 6.26 -1.48 -13.11
CA GLY A 548 6.65 -1.39 -11.72
C GLY A 548 7.64 -0.29 -11.38
N LYS A 549 7.68 0.05 -10.09
CA LYS A 549 8.60 1.03 -9.54
C LYS A 549 9.11 0.60 -8.18
N THR A 550 10.40 0.80 -7.97
CA THR A 550 11.08 0.55 -6.70
C THR A 550 11.27 1.84 -5.90
N GLY A 551 11.28 1.71 -4.59
CA GLY A 551 11.66 2.74 -3.64
C GLY A 551 12.77 2.24 -2.71
N THR A 552 13.66 3.13 -2.32
CA THR A 552 14.72 2.86 -1.35
C THR A 552 14.94 4.14 -0.54
N VAL A 553 14.98 4.01 0.76
CA VAL A 553 15.22 5.10 1.70
C VAL A 553 16.42 4.72 2.56
N GLU A 554 17.48 5.51 2.46
CA GLU A 554 18.72 5.30 3.20
C GLU A 554 18.57 5.68 4.68
N MET A 555 19.44 5.14 5.53
CA MET A 555 19.47 5.44 6.98
C MET A 555 19.89 6.89 7.29
N GLY A 556 20.44 7.62 6.35
CA GLY A 556 20.89 9.00 6.52
C GLY A 556 22.22 9.12 7.28
N ASN A 557 22.27 8.75 8.54
CA ASN A 557 23.48 8.89 9.40
C ASN A 557 24.22 7.57 9.67
N ALA A 558 23.72 6.46 9.15
CA ALA A 558 24.31 5.12 9.29
C ALA A 558 24.37 4.44 7.92
N ALA A 559 25.18 3.39 7.81
CA ALA A 559 25.22 2.54 6.63
C ALA A 559 23.90 1.73 6.48
N GLY A 560 23.50 1.43 5.24
CA GLY A 560 22.34 0.62 4.95
C GLY A 560 21.06 1.42 4.65
N ASN A 561 19.96 0.68 4.51
CA ASN A 561 18.67 1.24 4.14
C ASN A 561 17.65 1.08 5.27
N ARG A 562 16.77 2.07 5.40
CA ARG A 562 15.69 2.09 6.37
C ARG A 562 14.45 1.37 5.87
N ASP A 563 14.02 1.73 4.65
CA ASP A 563 12.81 1.21 4.02
C ASP A 563 13.11 0.86 2.56
N ILE A 564 12.62 -0.30 2.11
CA ILE A 564 12.67 -0.70 0.70
C ILE A 564 11.28 -1.08 0.21
N TRP A 565 10.96 -0.64 -1.00
CA TRP A 565 9.63 -0.73 -1.57
C TRP A 565 9.64 -1.26 -3.00
N THR A 566 8.57 -1.94 -3.37
CA THR A 566 8.23 -2.19 -4.78
C THR A 566 6.73 -2.10 -4.96
N VAL A 567 6.32 -1.36 -5.99
CA VAL A 567 4.96 -1.41 -6.49
C VAL A 567 5.00 -2.02 -7.88
N ALA A 568 4.16 -3.02 -8.11
CA ALA A 568 3.98 -3.71 -9.38
C ALA A 568 2.53 -3.59 -9.83
N CYS A 569 2.31 -3.35 -11.11
CA CYS A 569 0.99 -3.24 -11.71
C CYS A 569 0.87 -4.18 -12.90
N THR A 570 -0.23 -4.92 -12.95
CA THR A 570 -0.75 -5.59 -14.15
C THR A 570 -2.08 -4.92 -14.55
N PRO A 571 -2.70 -5.25 -15.68
CA PRO A 571 -4.01 -4.71 -16.03
C PRO A 571 -5.11 -5.00 -15.00
N THR A 572 -4.95 -6.01 -14.17
CA THR A 572 -5.97 -6.47 -13.21
C THR A 572 -5.58 -6.35 -11.75
N THR A 573 -4.30 -6.13 -11.45
CA THR A 573 -3.82 -6.20 -10.06
C THR A 573 -2.72 -5.17 -9.81
N VAL A 574 -2.81 -4.46 -8.68
CA VAL A 574 -1.75 -3.60 -8.16
C VAL A 574 -1.21 -4.21 -6.86
N VAL A 575 0.10 -4.43 -6.79
CA VAL A 575 0.76 -5.01 -5.62
C VAL A 575 1.77 -4.04 -5.05
N SER A 576 1.70 -3.78 -3.76
CA SER A 576 2.71 -3.00 -3.02
C SER A 576 3.37 -3.89 -1.97
N VAL A 577 4.69 -3.91 -1.95
CA VAL A 577 5.51 -4.62 -0.96
C VAL A 577 6.45 -3.64 -0.29
N TRP A 578 6.46 -3.67 1.04
CA TRP A 578 7.40 -2.95 1.90
C TRP A 578 8.23 -3.93 2.73
N MET A 579 9.50 -3.59 2.97
CA MET A 579 10.35 -4.25 3.96
C MET A 579 11.20 -3.23 4.71
N GLY A 580 11.41 -3.48 6.01
CA GLY A 580 12.19 -2.63 6.90
C GLY A 580 12.11 -3.13 8.35
N PHE A 581 12.76 -2.42 9.27
CA PHE A 581 12.62 -2.66 10.70
C PHE A 581 11.55 -1.74 11.31
N ASP A 582 10.86 -2.19 12.34
CA ASP A 582 9.86 -1.38 13.03
C ASP A 582 10.49 -0.13 13.67
N GLU A 583 11.63 -0.31 14.30
CA GLU A 583 12.44 0.74 14.92
C GLU A 583 13.84 0.77 14.27
N PRO A 584 13.99 1.46 13.12
CA PRO A 584 15.26 1.48 12.41
C PRO A 584 16.29 2.36 13.13
N ASP A 585 17.45 1.79 13.41
CA ASP A 585 18.63 2.44 13.95
C ASP A 585 19.91 1.87 13.29
N ALA A 586 21.09 2.19 13.81
CA ALA A 586 22.35 1.72 13.24
C ALA A 586 22.53 0.19 13.32
N ALA A 587 21.87 -0.48 14.29
CA ALA A 587 21.91 -1.94 14.45
C ALA A 587 20.78 -2.62 13.65
N HIS A 588 19.66 -1.92 13.44
CA HIS A 588 18.47 -2.37 12.77
C HIS A 588 18.29 -1.62 11.43
N ALA A 589 19.24 -1.82 10.53
CA ALA A 589 19.24 -1.31 9.18
C ALA A 589 19.31 -2.46 8.18
N LEU A 590 18.62 -2.33 7.05
CA LEU A 590 18.77 -3.27 5.94
C LEU A 590 20.18 -3.13 5.37
N PRO A 591 20.88 -4.24 5.01
CA PRO A 591 22.25 -4.19 4.54
C PRO A 591 22.47 -3.24 3.35
N GLU A 592 23.67 -2.67 3.24
CA GLU A 592 24.05 -1.93 2.03
C GLU A 592 23.88 -2.78 0.77
N GLY A 593 23.38 -2.18 -0.30
CA GLY A 593 23.07 -2.88 -1.56
C GLY A 593 21.73 -3.60 -1.61
N THR A 594 20.99 -3.69 -0.48
CA THR A 594 19.59 -4.15 -0.51
C THR A 594 18.68 -2.98 -0.85
N GLY A 595 18.22 -2.91 -2.09
CA GLY A 595 17.25 -1.90 -2.51
C GLY A 595 15.89 -2.52 -2.83
N GLY A 596 14.94 -1.67 -3.20
CA GLY A 596 13.63 -2.12 -3.68
C GLY A 596 13.68 -3.08 -4.86
N SER A 597 14.73 -3.04 -5.67
CA SER A 597 14.98 -3.99 -6.77
C SER A 597 15.36 -5.42 -6.32
N GLY A 598 15.57 -5.63 -5.04
CA GLY A 598 15.98 -6.89 -4.45
C GLY A 598 14.80 -7.73 -3.93
N TYR A 599 14.73 -7.87 -2.60
CA TYR A 599 13.73 -8.72 -1.92
C TYR A 599 12.28 -8.33 -2.24
N PRO A 600 11.83 -7.06 -2.12
CA PRO A 600 10.43 -6.74 -2.35
C PRO A 600 10.01 -6.92 -3.81
N ALA A 601 10.91 -6.67 -4.79
CA ALA A 601 10.59 -6.90 -6.20
C ALA A 601 10.49 -8.40 -6.54
N ARG A 602 11.38 -9.23 -5.96
CA ARG A 602 11.29 -10.69 -6.11
C ARG A 602 10.03 -11.25 -5.47
N LEU A 603 9.68 -10.79 -4.26
CA LEU A 603 8.47 -11.23 -3.57
C LEU A 603 7.21 -10.83 -4.36
N ALA A 604 7.14 -9.60 -4.88
CA ALA A 604 6.05 -9.16 -5.73
C ALA A 604 5.94 -9.99 -7.02
N ALA A 605 7.08 -10.32 -7.67
CA ALA A 605 7.09 -11.14 -8.87
C ALA A 605 6.62 -12.58 -8.59
N GLN A 606 7.09 -13.20 -7.50
CA GLN A 606 6.64 -14.53 -7.09
C GLN A 606 5.15 -14.54 -6.79
N PHE A 607 4.66 -13.57 -6.02
CA PHE A 607 3.24 -13.46 -5.71
C PHE A 607 2.38 -13.31 -6.98
N LEU A 608 2.75 -12.41 -7.89
CA LEU A 608 2.03 -12.25 -9.16
C LEU A 608 2.07 -13.52 -10.01
N ALA A 609 3.17 -14.28 -9.99
CA ALA A 609 3.26 -15.56 -10.70
C ALA A 609 2.36 -16.64 -10.08
N GLU A 610 2.23 -16.69 -8.75
CA GLU A 610 1.31 -17.61 -8.04
C GLU A 610 -0.16 -17.31 -8.32
N ILE A 611 -0.51 -16.06 -8.58
CA ILE A 611 -1.86 -15.65 -8.95
C ILE A 611 -1.99 -15.36 -10.46
N ALA A 612 -1.22 -16.03 -11.29
CA ALA A 612 -1.14 -15.75 -12.73
C ALA A 612 -2.50 -15.81 -13.44
N ASP A 613 -3.40 -16.69 -13.03
CA ASP A 613 -4.76 -16.79 -13.58
C ASP A 613 -5.54 -15.47 -13.43
N ARG A 614 -5.29 -14.73 -12.37
CA ARG A 614 -5.83 -13.40 -12.13
C ARG A 614 -4.97 -12.30 -12.76
N ALA A 615 -3.65 -12.36 -12.56
CA ALA A 615 -2.72 -11.27 -12.86
C ALA A 615 -2.30 -11.19 -14.34
N SER A 616 -2.34 -12.31 -15.08
CA SER A 616 -1.84 -12.39 -16.46
C SER A 616 -2.89 -12.04 -17.54
N ALA A 617 -3.76 -11.08 -17.28
CA ALA A 617 -4.87 -10.69 -18.18
C ALA A 617 -4.43 -10.05 -19.53
N GLY A 618 -3.17 -10.21 -19.93
CA GLY A 618 -2.61 -9.68 -21.17
C GLY A 618 -1.87 -8.36 -21.00
N ASN A 619 -1.79 -7.59 -22.08
CA ASN A 619 -1.12 -6.29 -22.10
C ASN A 619 -2.05 -5.19 -21.62
N PHE A 620 -1.47 -4.10 -21.10
CA PHE A 620 -2.23 -2.86 -20.93
C PHE A 620 -2.80 -2.40 -22.27
N ALA A 621 -4.10 -2.14 -22.28
CA ALA A 621 -4.80 -1.78 -23.52
C ALA A 621 -4.34 -0.42 -24.04
N LEU A 622 -3.92 -0.37 -25.30
CA LEU A 622 -3.61 0.91 -25.97
C LEU A 622 -4.89 1.73 -26.11
N PRO A 623 -4.98 2.91 -25.45
CA PRO A 623 -6.22 3.70 -25.51
C PRO A 623 -6.39 4.42 -26.83
N ALA A 624 -7.62 4.79 -27.12
CA ALA A 624 -7.92 5.69 -28.23
C ALA A 624 -7.16 7.02 -28.05
N GLY A 625 -6.64 7.56 -29.15
CA GLY A 625 -5.88 8.81 -29.13
C GLY A 625 -4.40 8.63 -28.76
N VAL A 626 -3.88 7.40 -28.73
CA VAL A 626 -2.45 7.10 -28.63
C VAL A 626 -2.02 6.25 -29.80
N THR A 627 -0.92 6.63 -30.42
CA THR A 627 -0.32 5.97 -31.59
C THR A 627 1.10 5.50 -31.24
N GLN A 628 1.47 4.31 -31.69
CA GLN A 628 2.84 3.80 -31.63
C GLN A 628 3.58 4.19 -32.91
N ALA A 629 4.82 4.64 -32.78
CA ALA A 629 5.69 4.94 -33.91
C ALA A 629 7.10 4.40 -33.69
N LEU A 630 7.75 3.98 -34.78
CA LEU A 630 9.16 3.62 -34.76
C LEU A 630 9.99 4.90 -34.85
N VAL A 631 10.76 5.19 -33.82
CA VAL A 631 11.71 6.29 -33.77
C VAL A 631 13.14 5.76 -33.84
N ASP A 632 14.03 6.60 -34.34
CA ASP A 632 15.47 6.32 -34.38
C ASP A 632 16.09 6.62 -33.00
N GLY A 633 16.56 5.58 -32.31
CA GLY A 633 17.21 5.67 -31.01
C GLY A 633 18.50 6.48 -31.06
N LEU A 634 19.27 6.40 -32.15
CA LEU A 634 20.50 7.18 -32.32
C LEU A 634 20.22 8.69 -32.43
N ALA A 635 19.19 9.05 -33.20
CA ALA A 635 18.77 10.45 -33.31
C ALA A 635 18.23 10.97 -31.97
N LEU A 636 17.53 10.13 -31.23
CA LEU A 636 17.03 10.49 -29.89
C LEU A 636 18.19 10.70 -28.90
N GLU A 637 19.24 9.88 -28.97
CA GLU A 637 20.44 9.97 -28.11
C GLU A 637 21.32 11.16 -28.48
N GLU A 638 21.70 11.32 -29.77
CA GLU A 638 22.69 12.33 -30.21
C GLU A 638 22.06 13.70 -30.47
N LEU A 639 20.86 13.75 -31.10
CA LEU A 639 20.18 14.99 -31.44
C LEU A 639 19.17 15.47 -30.39
N HIS A 640 18.81 14.58 -29.45
CA HIS A 640 17.75 14.79 -28.45
C HIS A 640 16.39 15.12 -29.08
N GLN A 641 16.11 14.52 -30.24
CA GLN A 641 14.87 14.69 -30.99
C GLN A 641 14.26 13.35 -31.37
N PRO A 642 12.97 13.16 -31.13
CA PRO A 642 12.26 11.97 -31.58
C PRO A 642 12.02 12.06 -33.11
N LEU A 643 12.90 11.46 -33.90
CA LEU A 643 12.78 11.39 -35.36
C LEU A 643 12.35 9.99 -35.78
N LEU A 644 11.55 9.86 -36.82
CA LEU A 644 11.08 8.56 -37.29
C LEU A 644 12.24 7.73 -37.86
N ALA A 645 12.24 6.47 -37.52
CA ALA A 645 13.11 5.48 -38.13
C ALA A 645 12.76 5.31 -39.61
N THR A 646 13.78 5.05 -40.45
CA THR A 646 13.62 4.75 -41.87
C THR A 646 13.72 3.23 -42.09
N SER A 647 13.46 2.76 -43.33
CA SER A 647 13.67 1.37 -43.70
C SER A 647 15.16 0.94 -43.63
N LEU A 648 16.05 1.90 -43.59
CA LEU A 648 17.50 1.71 -43.47
C LEU A 648 17.98 1.67 -42.03
N THR A 649 17.21 2.22 -41.07
CA THR A 649 17.56 2.24 -39.64
C THR A 649 17.79 0.79 -39.17
N PRO A 650 18.98 0.48 -38.62
CA PRO A 650 19.27 -0.84 -38.06
C PRO A 650 18.30 -1.16 -36.90
N LYS A 651 17.99 -2.46 -36.74
CA LYS A 651 17.01 -2.90 -35.72
C LYS A 651 17.37 -2.49 -34.29
N GLU A 652 18.65 -2.49 -33.97
CA GLU A 652 19.20 -2.07 -32.68
C GLU A 652 18.95 -0.60 -32.34
N TYR A 653 18.69 0.24 -33.34
CA TYR A 653 18.35 1.66 -33.18
C TYR A 653 16.85 1.92 -33.41
N GLN A 654 16.05 0.90 -33.73
CA GLN A 654 14.57 1.07 -33.84
C GLN A 654 13.92 0.96 -32.47
N LEU A 655 13.37 2.06 -31.97
CA LEU A 655 12.62 2.12 -30.72
C LEU A 655 11.14 2.30 -31.03
N VAL A 656 10.30 1.48 -30.41
CA VAL A 656 8.85 1.70 -30.42
C VAL A 656 8.52 2.71 -29.32
N GLU A 657 8.04 3.87 -29.73
CA GLU A 657 7.61 4.92 -28.81
C GLU A 657 6.15 5.26 -29.00
N ILE A 658 5.54 5.83 -27.96
CA ILE A 658 4.12 6.14 -27.89
C ILE A 658 3.90 7.65 -27.87
N PHE A 659 2.89 8.09 -28.62
CA PHE A 659 2.55 9.50 -28.79
C PHE A 659 1.06 9.69 -28.75
N PRO A 660 0.54 10.76 -28.11
CA PRO A 660 -0.82 11.20 -28.34
C PRO A 660 -1.03 11.57 -29.82
N ASP A 661 -2.26 11.39 -30.30
CA ASP A 661 -2.59 11.76 -31.69
C ASP A 661 -2.23 13.22 -31.97
N GLY A 662 -1.63 13.46 -33.14
CA GLY A 662 -1.13 14.77 -33.54
C GLY A 662 0.24 15.18 -32.95
N LYS A 663 0.81 14.36 -32.06
CA LYS A 663 2.18 14.54 -31.50
C LYS A 663 3.20 13.57 -32.11
N VAL A 664 2.77 12.65 -32.96
CA VAL A 664 3.68 11.74 -33.68
C VAL A 664 4.68 12.56 -34.51
N PRO A 665 6.00 12.31 -34.44
CA PRO A 665 6.99 12.97 -35.27
C PRO A 665 6.68 12.83 -36.75
N ARG A 666 7.00 13.83 -37.55
CA ARG A 666 6.80 13.80 -39.01
C ARG A 666 8.12 13.67 -39.76
N GLU A 667 9.21 14.11 -39.14
CA GLU A 667 10.52 14.08 -39.72
C GLU A 667 11.19 12.74 -39.51
N THR A 668 11.94 12.28 -40.53
CA THR A 668 12.73 11.06 -40.48
C THR A 668 14.15 11.35 -40.04
N SER A 669 14.81 10.37 -39.46
CA SER A 669 16.21 10.46 -39.04
C SER A 669 17.12 10.84 -40.22
N PRO A 670 18.02 11.78 -40.00
CA PRO A 670 19.06 12.11 -40.98
C PRO A 670 20.15 11.05 -41.08
N TYR A 671 20.29 10.19 -40.09
CA TYR A 671 21.42 9.25 -40.01
C TYR A 671 21.31 8.07 -40.99
N TRP A 672 20.12 7.72 -41.46
CA TRP A 672 19.88 6.50 -42.24
C TRP A 672 19.21 6.81 -43.56
N ARG A 673 20.02 7.45 -44.48
CA ARG A 673 19.59 7.86 -45.83
C ARG A 673 20.42 7.14 -46.88
N ILE A 674 19.89 7.07 -48.08
CA ILE A 674 20.70 6.74 -49.26
C ILE A 674 21.57 7.96 -49.54
N PRO A 675 22.90 7.82 -49.65
CA PRO A 675 23.81 8.94 -49.97
C PRO A 675 23.45 9.64 -51.27
N GLU A 676 23.62 10.96 -51.30
CA GLU A 676 23.39 11.75 -52.49
C GLU A 676 24.49 11.52 -53.55
N THR A 677 24.10 11.60 -54.84
CA THR A 677 25.00 11.43 -55.98
C THR A 677 25.88 12.64 -56.16
N VAL A 678 27.19 12.47 -56.29
CA VAL A 678 28.13 13.53 -56.62
C VAL A 678 27.92 13.99 -58.08
N THR A 679 27.67 15.27 -58.26
CA THR A 679 27.35 15.84 -59.57
C THR A 679 28.43 16.78 -60.15
N ASP A 680 29.37 17.18 -59.34
CA ASP A 680 30.45 18.16 -59.69
C ASP A 680 31.82 17.51 -59.86
N LEU A 681 31.86 16.19 -60.17
CA LEU A 681 33.09 15.45 -60.38
C LEU A 681 33.90 16.05 -61.53
N GLN A 682 35.15 16.36 -61.23
CA GLN A 682 36.15 16.80 -62.20
C GLN A 682 37.39 15.92 -62.15
N ALA A 683 37.96 15.66 -63.30
CA ALA A 683 39.27 14.97 -63.39
C ALA A 683 40.13 15.61 -64.41
N SER A 684 41.37 15.85 -64.00
CA SER A 684 42.42 16.53 -64.86
C SER A 684 43.76 15.84 -64.63
N LEU A 685 44.79 16.23 -65.43
CA LEU A 685 46.16 15.80 -65.16
C LEU A 685 46.81 16.77 -64.18
N SER A 686 47.47 16.29 -63.14
CA SER A 686 48.32 17.05 -62.24
C SER A 686 49.55 17.59 -62.96
N ALA A 687 50.35 18.44 -62.29
CA ALA A 687 51.61 18.97 -62.82
C ALA A 687 52.62 17.83 -63.19
N GLU A 688 52.53 16.72 -62.42
CA GLU A 688 53.35 15.51 -62.65
C GLU A 688 52.76 14.60 -63.72
N GLY A 689 51.66 14.96 -64.36
CA GLY A 689 50.95 14.16 -65.36
C GLY A 689 50.19 13.00 -64.88
N ARG A 690 49.81 12.96 -63.63
CA ARG A 690 48.94 11.93 -63.05
C ARG A 690 47.45 12.38 -62.96
N PRO A 691 46.49 11.53 -63.10
CA PRO A 691 45.05 11.88 -62.90
C PRO A 691 44.83 12.46 -61.54
N GLU A 692 44.23 13.62 -61.44
CA GLU A 692 43.80 14.34 -60.25
C GLU A 692 42.27 14.45 -60.32
N ILE A 693 41.59 13.89 -59.34
CA ILE A 693 40.13 13.78 -59.21
C ILE A 693 39.73 14.78 -58.13
N ARG A 694 38.73 15.64 -58.44
CA ARG A 694 38.19 16.63 -57.51
C ARG A 694 36.66 16.56 -57.53
N PHE A 695 36.05 16.67 -56.34
CA PHE A 695 34.60 16.78 -56.17
C PHE A 695 34.30 17.36 -54.79
N THR A 696 33.05 17.78 -54.57
CA THR A 696 32.61 18.30 -53.29
C THR A 696 31.94 17.18 -52.49
N ALA A 697 32.29 17.01 -51.20
CA ALA A 697 31.59 16.18 -50.26
C ALA A 697 30.20 16.77 -49.99
N LEU A 698 29.14 15.99 -50.14
CA LEU A 698 27.75 16.45 -50.03
C LEU A 698 27.19 16.26 -48.63
N GLU A 699 27.55 15.17 -47.94
CA GLU A 699 26.99 14.74 -46.69
C GLU A 699 28.07 14.23 -45.74
N GLU A 700 27.82 14.38 -44.43
CA GLU A 700 28.61 13.76 -43.38
C GLU A 700 28.27 12.26 -43.29
N GLY A 701 29.21 11.40 -42.87
CA GLY A 701 29.02 9.97 -42.72
C GLY A 701 28.90 9.20 -44.03
N VAL A 702 29.41 9.77 -45.13
CA VAL A 702 29.50 9.17 -46.46
C VAL A 702 30.94 8.87 -46.84
N ASP A 703 31.18 7.64 -47.23
CA ASP A 703 32.40 7.22 -47.90
C ASP A 703 32.27 7.48 -49.40
N TYR A 704 33.08 8.34 -49.94
CA TYR A 704 33.17 8.59 -51.39
C TYR A 704 34.19 7.65 -52.00
N VAL A 705 33.71 6.53 -52.56
CA VAL A 705 34.54 5.50 -53.14
C VAL A 705 34.89 5.89 -54.58
N ILE A 706 36.16 6.13 -54.85
CA ILE A 706 36.66 6.52 -56.18
C ILE A 706 36.79 5.22 -57.00
N MET A 707 36.00 5.17 -58.06
CA MET A 707 35.99 4.05 -59.03
C MET A 707 36.82 4.45 -60.24
N ARG A 708 37.74 3.58 -60.67
CA ARG A 708 38.52 3.74 -61.90
C ARG A 708 38.14 2.65 -62.86
N THR A 709 37.90 3.05 -64.13
CA THR A 709 37.65 2.12 -65.24
C THR A 709 38.72 2.33 -66.31
N ILE A 710 39.46 1.25 -66.62
CA ILE A 710 40.49 1.17 -67.68
C ILE A 710 40.13 -0.01 -68.58
N GLN A 711 39.99 0.25 -69.90
CA GLN A 711 39.61 -0.74 -70.90
C GLN A 711 38.27 -1.43 -70.70
N GLN A 712 37.80 -1.83 -69.73
CA GLN A 712 36.53 -2.42 -69.26
C GLN A 712 36.67 -2.95 -67.84
N GLU A 713 37.84 -2.91 -67.27
CA GLU A 713 38.07 -3.31 -65.91
C GLU A 713 37.75 -2.14 -64.98
N ARG A 714 36.76 -2.34 -64.11
CA ARG A 714 36.30 -1.35 -63.13
C ARG A 714 36.69 -1.81 -61.72
N ARG A 715 37.35 -0.93 -60.95
CA ARG A 715 37.76 -1.20 -59.57
C ARG A 715 37.73 0.01 -58.70
N ALA A 716 37.45 -0.18 -57.40
CA ALA A 716 37.64 0.84 -56.39
C ALA A 716 39.16 1.06 -56.15
N ILE A 717 39.59 2.30 -56.09
CA ILE A 717 41.02 2.64 -55.93
C ILE A 717 41.31 3.43 -54.68
N ALA A 718 40.31 4.17 -54.14
CA ALA A 718 40.44 4.94 -52.91
C ALA A 718 39.05 5.17 -52.31
N THR A 719 39.03 5.51 -51.03
CA THR A 719 37.85 6.01 -50.31
C THR A 719 38.23 7.28 -49.59
N LEU A 720 37.46 8.35 -49.78
CA LEU A 720 37.65 9.64 -49.13
C LEU A 720 36.44 9.95 -48.27
N GLN A 721 36.66 10.75 -47.25
CA GLN A 721 35.63 11.30 -46.37
C GLN A 721 35.84 12.80 -46.24
N GLY A 722 34.80 13.58 -46.04
CA GLY A 722 34.90 15.02 -45.84
C GLY A 722 33.63 15.62 -45.27
N ALA A 723 33.73 16.85 -44.76
CA ALA A 723 32.58 17.60 -44.28
C ALA A 723 31.74 18.13 -45.46
N PRO A 724 30.43 18.32 -45.30
CA PRO A 724 29.57 18.87 -46.34
C PRO A 724 30.11 20.20 -46.86
N GLY A 725 30.29 20.31 -48.18
CA GLY A 725 30.88 21.48 -48.87
C GLY A 725 32.41 21.47 -48.99
N GLU A 726 33.09 20.50 -48.42
CA GLU A 726 34.53 20.34 -48.53
C GLU A 726 34.91 19.82 -49.93
N THR A 727 35.87 20.43 -50.58
CA THR A 727 36.41 19.93 -51.84
C THR A 727 37.45 18.85 -51.56
N LEU A 728 37.13 17.61 -51.94
CA LEU A 728 38.02 16.48 -51.83
C LEU A 728 38.87 16.34 -53.10
N THR A 729 40.16 16.04 -52.92
CA THR A 729 41.11 15.84 -54.02
C THR A 729 41.86 14.55 -53.83
N PHE A 730 41.98 13.75 -54.92
CA PHE A 730 42.73 12.51 -54.94
C PHE A 730 43.61 12.44 -56.19
N VAL A 731 44.84 12.06 -56.01
CA VAL A 731 45.80 11.86 -57.14
C VAL A 731 45.99 10.36 -57.31
N ASP A 732 45.61 9.82 -58.47
CA ASP A 732 45.80 8.41 -58.80
C ASP A 732 47.26 8.10 -59.19
N GLU A 733 48.03 7.68 -58.20
CA GLU A 733 49.41 7.25 -58.42
C GLU A 733 49.55 5.91 -59.17
N GLY A 734 48.48 5.08 -59.18
CA GLY A 734 48.45 3.79 -59.83
C GLY A 734 48.05 3.83 -61.32
N ALA A 735 47.72 5.02 -61.86
CA ALA A 735 47.38 5.17 -63.27
C ALA A 735 48.62 5.45 -64.11
N SER A 736 48.73 4.83 -65.28
CA SER A 736 49.77 5.16 -66.27
C SER A 736 49.40 6.44 -67.02
N SER A 737 50.32 7.36 -67.14
CA SER A 737 50.14 8.59 -67.91
C SER A 737 49.83 8.39 -69.41
N ASN A 738 50.03 7.16 -69.92
CA ASN A 738 49.82 6.79 -71.30
C ASN A 738 48.51 6.03 -71.59
N GLN A 739 47.68 5.88 -70.64
CA GLN A 739 46.43 5.11 -70.73
C GLN A 739 45.21 5.94 -70.35
N ALA A 740 44.14 5.93 -71.18
CA ALA A 740 42.91 6.60 -70.86
C ALA A 740 42.20 5.89 -69.66
N ALA A 741 41.75 6.67 -68.71
CA ALA A 741 41.01 6.18 -67.58
C ALA A 741 39.71 7.00 -67.38
N LYS A 742 38.65 6.31 -66.97
CA LYS A 742 37.42 6.97 -66.52
C LYS A 742 37.32 6.86 -65.02
N TYR A 743 36.87 7.92 -64.39
CA TYR A 743 36.66 8.02 -62.95
C TYR A 743 35.22 8.36 -62.64
N SER A 744 34.64 7.71 -61.64
CA SER A 744 33.33 8.01 -61.05
C SER A 744 33.41 7.88 -59.55
N ILE A 745 32.47 8.49 -58.85
CA ILE A 745 32.36 8.45 -57.40
C ILE A 745 31.12 7.63 -57.07
N LEU A 746 31.30 6.56 -56.25
CA LEU A 746 30.23 5.79 -55.65
C LEU A 746 30.07 6.20 -54.19
N PRO A 747 29.09 7.03 -53.84
CA PRO A 747 28.86 7.40 -52.47
C PRO A 747 28.29 6.20 -51.72
N ARG A 748 28.90 5.85 -50.59
CA ARG A 748 28.54 4.69 -49.76
C ARG A 748 28.27 5.15 -48.34
N HIS A 749 27.19 4.71 -47.74
CA HIS A 749 26.84 4.99 -46.36
C HIS A 749 27.87 4.37 -45.41
N GLN A 750 28.69 5.19 -44.75
CA GLN A 750 29.83 4.75 -43.95
C GLN A 750 29.42 3.82 -42.81
N ARG A 751 28.55 4.29 -41.91
CA ARG A 751 28.12 3.56 -40.68
C ARG A 751 27.43 2.22 -41.01
N LEU A 752 26.57 2.18 -42.05
CA LEU A 752 25.93 0.92 -42.47
C LEU A 752 26.94 -0.06 -43.05
N TYR A 753 27.98 0.45 -43.79
CA TYR A 753 29.05 -0.38 -44.32
C TYR A 753 29.92 -0.99 -43.21
N GLU A 754 30.26 -0.21 -42.18
CA GLU A 754 30.95 -0.69 -40.98
C GLU A 754 30.16 -1.77 -40.24
N MET A 755 28.82 -1.69 -40.27
CA MET A 755 27.89 -2.70 -39.74
C MET A 755 27.65 -3.90 -40.69
N GLY A 756 28.39 -4.00 -41.79
CA GLY A 756 28.28 -5.09 -42.75
C GLY A 756 27.13 -4.96 -43.76
N ARG A 757 26.48 -3.80 -43.87
CA ARG A 757 25.39 -3.51 -44.82
C ARG A 757 25.86 -2.54 -45.89
N LEU A 758 25.92 -3.01 -47.17
CA LEU A 758 26.24 -2.15 -48.27
C LEU A 758 25.01 -1.35 -48.73
N VAL A 759 25.05 -0.05 -48.51
CA VAL A 759 24.05 0.92 -49.01
C VAL A 759 24.80 2.02 -49.74
N THR A 760 24.51 2.22 -51.02
CA THR A 760 25.15 3.20 -51.88
C THR A 760 24.11 4.11 -52.51
N GLY A 761 24.51 5.36 -52.76
CA GLY A 761 23.79 6.22 -53.70
C GLY A 761 24.06 5.81 -55.13
N ASP A 762 23.50 6.57 -56.05
CA ASP A 762 23.82 6.42 -57.47
C ASP A 762 25.24 6.87 -57.73
N GLU A 763 25.94 6.17 -58.65
CA GLU A 763 27.28 6.53 -59.06
C GLU A 763 27.25 7.82 -59.88
N SER A 764 28.22 8.71 -59.68
CA SER A 764 28.35 9.94 -60.48
C SER A 764 28.54 9.66 -61.94
N GLU A 765 28.24 10.61 -62.81
CA GLU A 765 28.69 10.55 -64.19
C GLU A 765 30.22 10.37 -64.25
N ALA A 766 30.64 9.49 -65.16
CA ALA A 766 32.08 9.21 -65.28
C ALA A 766 32.80 10.29 -66.12
N VAL A 767 33.90 10.78 -65.58
CA VAL A 767 34.76 11.78 -66.23
C VAL A 767 36.00 11.08 -66.78
N SER A 768 36.35 11.36 -68.05
CA SER A 768 37.48 10.75 -68.73
C SER A 768 38.75 11.63 -68.62
N VAL A 769 39.90 11.00 -68.35
CA VAL A 769 41.22 11.64 -68.44
C VAL A 769 41.94 10.94 -69.57
N GLU A 770 42.22 11.78 -70.60
CA GLU A 770 42.96 11.30 -71.76
C GLU A 770 44.49 11.33 -71.52
N PRO A 771 45.25 10.36 -72.09
CA PRO A 771 46.68 10.34 -71.91
C PRO A 771 47.32 11.56 -72.53
N ARG A 772 48.46 12.03 -72.00
CA ARG A 772 49.26 13.00 -72.65
C ARG A 772 49.73 12.44 -74.01
N ARG A 773 49.31 13.09 -75.14
CA ARG A 773 49.82 12.75 -76.44
C ARG A 773 51.31 13.11 -76.44
N GLN A 774 52.23 12.16 -76.34
CA GLN A 774 53.66 12.39 -76.72
C GLN A 774 53.75 12.60 -78.20
N TRP A 775 53.96 13.85 -78.64
CA TRP A 775 54.31 14.19 -79.99
C TRP A 775 55.79 13.79 -80.16
N SER A 776 56.12 12.52 -80.40
CA SER A 776 57.48 12.00 -80.49
C SER A 776 58.00 11.80 -81.91
N TRP A 777 57.33 12.37 -82.96
CA TRP A 777 57.73 12.05 -84.30
C TRP A 777 57.92 13.26 -85.20
N LEU A 778 58.08 14.48 -84.70
CA LEU A 778 58.24 15.65 -85.53
C LEU A 778 59.71 16.10 -85.74
N PHE A 779 60.75 15.36 -85.36
CA PHE A 779 62.15 15.59 -85.67
C PHE A 779 62.96 14.31 -85.83
N GLY A 780 62.59 13.53 -86.84
CA GLY A 780 63.36 12.41 -87.31
C GLY A 780 63.51 12.52 -88.80
N GLY A 781 64.56 13.28 -89.28
CA GLY A 781 64.98 13.31 -90.61
C GLY A 781 66.48 13.35 -90.67
#